data_c2d4b26cb5a2a721f8f3d05c3127ce2f
#
_entry.id   c2d4b26cb5a2a721f8f3d05c3127ce2f
#
_cell.length_a   1.000
_cell.length_b   1.000
_cell.length_c   1.000
_cell.angle_alpha   90.00
_cell.angle_beta   90.00
_cell.angle_gamma   90.00
#
_symmetry.space_group_name_H-M   'P 1'
#
loop_
_entity.id
_entity.type
_entity.pdbx_description
1 polymer ?
#
loop_
_entity_poly.entity_id
_entity_poly.type
_entity_poly.pdbx_seq_one_letter_code
_entity_poly.pdbx_strand_id
1 'polypeptide(L)'
;MSLRIATAEWADPALVEEKYLYRDGDVWLGRSASEHPVPVGYSDDRHVCVVSGSRGGKGTTSIVNNLILWPGSVCVVDPKGENATITAGRRGKGSEHCKGLGQAVQVLDPFQAALVDDSLRGRFNPLDALDPSNEETVDEAGRIADAVVVIHESNDPFWDESARAMVKGLILHVLTAPEYEGRRNLITVRKLITRGDWESVEALRAAGEKDIPPAHGLLWTGLANNPAFDGLVAGIGDSFTNMLLNSPKQFESVLQVANRNTEFIDSPAMQRCLEASDFQLSELKTRPEGLSVYLCLPQRFMSTHYRWLRMMIALTVTEMEKVRGKPVTGHPVLMLLDEFAGLKRMEVIENAVAQIAGYGVKLFFSLQSLEQLKAVYKDNWETFLANSGLKVFFNLEDNFSRDYVSKLIGETEVIREVKSESEGTSESESTSRSTSRSQSESRGRSSSSGTSESEGTNSSTSTGKSWGINSSRSRSQNYTYAQGMIFRHYDDERIGDSRSQSQGESKGWTKGESHGVSHGTSRSQTDGTSQTRGTSISETVGATSGTSQSRTAGSSETIQKRALVTPDEIGQVFSCIDERAHPAYPGLALVVISGARPVALRRVNYYEDFQFLGLFDPHPDHPYVGVKEMTLDASAMGRLLNLFGSQGVWMFIEEWLIQPGQMVTAGEPVGAIRWAKETIAHIRAPRSGMVAAVAAIQNGSSPPHGPLFSIRYFEDDASLIDPFADLAAWGQRMKKHLINRREEIHKSLQKITLGILIPAAIGATIGAMVWGDLAAALIAFAGVGVTLAVVIPKGKISAKLNEDRLKYFPD
;
A
#
# COMPACT_ATOMS: atom_id res chain seq x y z
N MET A 1 30.02 -16.94 12.11
CA MET A 1 29.09 -16.30 11.19
C MET A 1 29.23 -16.97 9.84
N SER A 2 28.27 -17.75 9.39
CA SER A 2 28.26 -18.24 8.01
C SER A 2 27.94 -17.03 7.13
N LEU A 3 28.82 -16.73 6.17
CA LEU A 3 28.54 -15.72 5.14
C LEU A 3 27.30 -16.19 4.35
N ARG A 4 26.17 -15.50 4.47
CA ARG A 4 25.02 -15.74 3.63
C ARG A 4 25.37 -15.37 2.19
N ILE A 5 24.96 -16.19 1.24
CA ILE A 5 25.23 -16.00 -0.19
C ILE A 5 24.23 -15.02 -0.79
N ALA A 6 23.00 -14.98 -0.25
CA ALA A 6 21.91 -14.08 -0.64
C ALA A 6 21.22 -13.57 0.63
N THR A 7 20.82 -12.29 0.62
CA THR A 7 20.41 -11.57 1.84
C THR A 7 19.04 -10.91 1.73
N ALA A 8 18.36 -11.03 0.59
CA ALA A 8 17.01 -10.47 0.46
C ALA A 8 16.01 -11.24 1.34
N GLU A 9 15.30 -10.50 2.15
CA GLU A 9 14.29 -11.02 3.08
C GLU A 9 13.09 -10.08 3.10
N TRP A 10 11.90 -10.61 3.36
CA TRP A 10 10.71 -9.79 3.63
C TRP A 10 10.83 -9.03 4.93
N ALA A 11 10.22 -7.85 5.00
CA ALA A 11 10.05 -7.16 6.27
C ALA A 11 9.13 -7.97 7.19
N ASP A 12 9.47 -8.06 8.48
CA ASP A 12 8.61 -8.69 9.48
C ASP A 12 7.32 -7.85 9.64
N PRO A 13 6.12 -8.43 9.51
CA PRO A 13 4.86 -7.72 9.68
C PRO A 13 4.75 -6.95 11.00
N ALA A 14 5.26 -7.49 12.10
CA ALA A 14 5.24 -6.83 13.40
C ALA A 14 6.10 -5.55 13.42
N LEU A 15 7.28 -5.59 12.78
CA LEU A 15 8.12 -4.40 12.61
C LEU A 15 7.51 -3.37 11.66
N VAL A 16 6.77 -3.82 10.66
CA VAL A 16 6.04 -2.93 9.74
C VAL A 16 4.95 -2.18 10.51
N GLU A 17 4.19 -2.85 11.35
CA GLU A 17 3.14 -2.26 12.19
C GLU A 17 3.70 -1.26 13.21
N GLU A 18 4.83 -1.57 13.83
CA GLU A 18 5.49 -0.68 14.77
C GLU A 18 6.04 0.59 14.08
N LYS A 19 6.74 0.39 12.96
CA LYS A 19 7.52 1.46 12.32
C LYS A 19 6.72 2.33 11.36
N TYR A 20 5.74 1.73 10.67
CA TYR A 20 5.01 2.36 9.57
C TYR A 20 3.51 2.49 9.84
N LEU A 21 3.08 2.51 11.10
CA LEU A 21 1.70 2.84 11.44
C LEU A 21 1.35 4.21 10.84
N TYR A 22 0.25 4.27 10.07
CA TYR A 22 -0.20 5.48 9.40
C TYR A 22 -0.42 6.64 10.39
N ARG A 23 0.06 7.81 10.02
CA ARG A 23 -0.13 9.08 10.72
C ARG A 23 -0.61 10.13 9.73
N ASP A 24 -1.33 11.13 10.22
CA ASP A 24 -1.74 12.25 9.37
C ASP A 24 -0.53 12.91 8.70
N GLY A 25 -0.62 13.06 7.36
CA GLY A 25 0.48 13.57 6.54
C GLY A 25 1.40 12.50 5.95
N ASP A 26 1.23 11.23 6.31
CA ASP A 26 1.87 10.12 5.64
C ASP A 26 1.23 9.84 4.27
N VAL A 27 2.00 9.27 3.36
CA VAL A 27 1.44 8.62 2.18
C VAL A 27 0.79 7.32 2.61
N TRP A 28 -0.48 7.15 2.32
CA TRP A 28 -1.23 5.92 2.58
C TRP A 28 -0.75 4.79 1.67
N LEU A 29 -0.49 3.63 2.24
CA LEU A 29 0.03 2.45 1.52
C LEU A 29 -0.95 1.28 1.50
N GLY A 30 -1.83 1.18 2.48
CA GLY A 30 -2.74 0.06 2.67
C GLY A 30 -2.79 -0.39 4.11
N ARG A 31 -3.04 -1.68 4.32
CA ARG A 31 -3.05 -2.29 5.65
C ARG A 31 -1.98 -3.37 5.76
N SER A 32 -1.51 -3.62 6.97
CA SER A 32 -0.56 -4.72 7.23
C SER A 32 -1.13 -6.07 6.80
N ALA A 33 -0.23 -7.02 6.50
CA ALA A 33 -0.61 -8.38 6.11
C ALA A 33 -0.83 -9.31 7.32
N SER A 34 -0.95 -8.75 8.52
CA SER A 34 -1.18 -9.48 9.77
C SER A 34 -2.62 -10.00 9.89
N GLU A 35 -2.88 -10.75 10.94
CA GLU A 35 -4.22 -11.24 11.30
C GLU A 35 -5.18 -10.08 11.64
N HIS A 36 -4.66 -9.05 12.33
CA HIS A 36 -5.39 -7.81 12.66
C HIS A 36 -4.80 -6.63 11.87
N PRO A 37 -5.26 -6.39 10.63
CA PRO A 37 -4.62 -5.45 9.72
C PRO A 37 -4.71 -4.00 10.22
N VAL A 38 -3.59 -3.37 10.48
CA VAL A 38 -3.52 -1.95 10.85
C VAL A 38 -3.22 -1.07 9.64
N PRO A 39 -3.64 0.21 9.66
CA PRO A 39 -3.29 1.18 8.61
C PRO A 39 -1.78 1.39 8.52
N VAL A 40 -1.22 1.36 7.32
CA VAL A 40 0.21 1.56 7.06
C VAL A 40 0.41 2.79 6.20
N GLY A 41 1.33 3.65 6.63
CA GLY A 41 1.73 4.87 5.93
C GLY A 41 3.24 5.06 5.92
N TYR A 42 3.69 6.03 5.14
CA TYR A 42 5.11 6.33 5.04
C TYR A 42 5.37 7.82 4.85
N SER A 43 6.21 8.38 5.71
CA SER A 43 6.68 9.76 5.62
C SER A 43 8.10 9.79 5.11
N ASP A 44 8.32 10.46 3.98
CA ASP A 44 9.62 10.72 3.36
C ASP A 44 9.47 11.95 2.46
N ASP A 45 10.52 12.72 2.28
CA ASP A 45 10.53 13.88 1.37
C ASP A 45 10.58 13.46 -0.11
N ARG A 46 11.05 12.24 -0.42
CA ARG A 46 11.18 11.73 -1.79
C ARG A 46 9.82 11.41 -2.42
N HIS A 47 9.87 11.17 -3.73
CA HIS A 47 8.70 10.93 -4.57
C HIS A 47 8.11 9.54 -4.39
N VAL A 48 6.92 9.36 -4.92
CA VAL A 48 6.14 8.11 -4.92
C VAL A 48 5.96 7.63 -6.35
N CYS A 49 6.22 6.35 -6.61
CA CYS A 49 5.95 5.73 -7.90
C CYS A 49 5.03 4.52 -7.72
N VAL A 50 3.85 4.57 -8.32
CA VAL A 50 2.87 3.48 -8.31
C VAL A 50 2.79 2.89 -9.72
N VAL A 51 3.05 1.59 -9.85
CA VAL A 51 3.01 0.87 -11.12
C VAL A 51 1.99 -0.25 -11.03
N SER A 52 0.99 -0.20 -11.90
CA SER A 52 -0.05 -1.22 -11.96
C SER A 52 -0.74 -1.23 -13.31
N GLY A 53 -0.95 -2.40 -13.86
CA GLY A 53 -1.64 -2.60 -15.13
C GLY A 53 -3.04 -1.99 -15.19
N SER A 54 -3.64 -2.03 -16.35
CA SER A 54 -5.02 -1.55 -16.54
C SER A 54 -6.00 -2.31 -15.66
N ARG A 55 -7.01 -1.60 -15.11
CA ARG A 55 -8.02 -2.17 -14.18
C ARG A 55 -7.44 -2.80 -12.91
N GLY A 56 -6.17 -2.54 -12.60
CA GLY A 56 -5.52 -3.03 -11.37
C GLY A 56 -5.96 -2.33 -10.09
N GLY A 57 -6.84 -1.31 -10.15
CA GLY A 57 -7.34 -0.60 -8.97
C GLY A 57 -6.46 0.55 -8.48
N LYS A 58 -5.57 1.12 -9.32
CA LYS A 58 -4.74 2.29 -8.95
C LYS A 58 -5.55 3.44 -8.35
N GLY A 59 -6.64 3.80 -9.04
CA GLY A 59 -7.55 4.87 -8.60
C GLY A 59 -8.11 4.57 -7.22
N THR A 60 -8.77 3.42 -7.07
CA THR A 60 -9.56 3.07 -5.89
C THR A 60 -8.74 2.66 -4.68
N THR A 61 -7.48 2.18 -4.85
CA THR A 61 -6.68 1.66 -3.74
C THR A 61 -5.46 2.52 -3.38
N SER A 62 -5.08 3.49 -4.23
CA SER A 62 -3.87 4.29 -4.02
C SER A 62 -4.11 5.78 -4.24
N ILE A 63 -4.64 6.19 -5.39
CA ILE A 63 -4.78 7.61 -5.75
C ILE A 63 -5.84 8.28 -4.88
N VAL A 64 -7.07 7.81 -4.92
CA VAL A 64 -8.21 8.39 -4.17
C VAL A 64 -7.96 8.33 -2.67
N ASN A 65 -7.42 7.22 -2.16
CA ASN A 65 -7.07 7.07 -0.75
C ASN A 65 -6.14 8.20 -0.27
N ASN A 66 -5.09 8.48 -1.05
CA ASN A 66 -4.16 9.54 -0.71
C ASN A 66 -4.79 10.94 -0.88
N LEU A 67 -5.63 11.16 -1.89
CA LEU A 67 -6.34 12.45 -2.04
C LEU A 67 -7.32 12.73 -0.89
N ILE A 68 -7.97 11.69 -0.35
CA ILE A 68 -8.87 11.81 0.80
C ILE A 68 -8.10 12.18 2.09
N LEU A 69 -6.92 11.57 2.29
CA LEU A 69 -6.19 11.65 3.55
C LEU A 69 -5.12 12.74 3.58
N TRP A 70 -4.55 13.13 2.43
CA TRP A 70 -3.45 14.09 2.36
C TRP A 70 -3.88 15.49 2.85
N PRO A 71 -3.28 16.04 3.91
CA PRO A 71 -3.73 17.31 4.48
C PRO A 71 -3.19 18.55 3.76
N GLY A 72 -2.08 18.42 3.01
CA GLY A 72 -1.46 19.51 2.26
C GLY A 72 -2.17 19.85 0.96
N SER A 73 -1.70 20.88 0.26
CA SER A 73 -2.18 21.24 -1.08
C SER A 73 -1.91 20.14 -2.10
N VAL A 74 -2.73 20.07 -3.16
CA VAL A 74 -2.56 19.08 -4.24
C VAL A 74 -2.73 19.72 -5.61
N CYS A 75 -1.97 19.20 -6.60
CA CYS A 75 -2.21 19.42 -8.02
C CYS A 75 -2.36 18.06 -8.69
N VAL A 76 -3.51 17.78 -9.26
CA VAL A 76 -3.91 16.43 -9.71
C VAL A 76 -4.19 16.43 -11.19
N VAL A 77 -3.48 15.62 -11.96
CA VAL A 77 -3.86 15.27 -13.33
C VAL A 77 -4.93 14.18 -13.26
N ASP A 78 -6.12 14.48 -13.75
CA ASP A 78 -7.32 13.64 -13.65
C ASP A 78 -7.93 13.35 -15.03
N PRO A 79 -7.45 12.34 -15.78
CA PRO A 79 -7.88 12.05 -17.14
C PRO A 79 -9.36 11.68 -17.28
N LYS A 80 -10.02 11.34 -16.17
CA LYS A 80 -11.42 10.90 -16.19
C LYS A 80 -12.37 11.83 -15.46
N GLY A 81 -11.85 12.74 -14.63
CA GLY A 81 -12.65 13.53 -13.72
C GLY A 81 -13.15 12.75 -12.49
N GLU A 82 -12.73 11.47 -12.34
CA GLU A 82 -13.13 10.61 -11.22
C GLU A 82 -12.54 11.09 -9.91
N ASN A 83 -11.26 11.49 -9.90
CA ASN A 83 -10.59 11.96 -8.69
C ASN A 83 -11.25 13.23 -8.16
N ALA A 84 -11.57 14.20 -9.02
CA ALA A 84 -12.30 15.40 -8.66
C ALA A 84 -13.72 15.07 -8.15
N THR A 85 -14.47 14.21 -8.87
CA THR A 85 -15.82 13.78 -8.50
C THR A 85 -15.86 13.22 -7.08
N ILE A 86 -14.89 12.36 -6.74
CA ILE A 86 -14.88 11.63 -5.44
C ILE A 86 -14.33 12.51 -4.31
N THR A 87 -13.35 13.37 -4.60
CA THR A 87 -12.55 13.99 -3.53
C THR A 87 -12.65 15.52 -3.43
N ALA A 88 -13.28 16.21 -4.39
CA ALA A 88 -13.38 17.67 -4.35
C ALA A 88 -14.16 18.18 -3.14
N GLY A 89 -15.28 17.53 -2.78
CA GLY A 89 -16.03 17.83 -1.56
C GLY A 89 -15.18 17.65 -0.31
N ARG A 90 -14.50 16.51 -0.19
CA ARG A 90 -13.61 16.20 0.92
C ARG A 90 -12.49 17.23 1.07
N ARG A 91 -11.88 17.62 -0.01
CA ARG A 91 -10.79 18.60 0.02
C ARG A 91 -11.29 20.01 0.32
N GLY A 92 -12.51 20.32 -0.14
CA GLY A 92 -13.19 21.59 0.11
C GLY A 92 -13.91 21.67 1.45
N LYS A 93 -15.08 22.29 1.43
CA LYS A 93 -15.92 22.54 2.64
C LYS A 93 -16.68 21.30 3.12
N GLY A 94 -16.61 20.20 2.38
CA GLY A 94 -17.42 19.01 2.57
C GLY A 94 -18.67 19.00 1.70
N SER A 95 -19.46 17.93 1.83
CA SER A 95 -20.73 17.73 1.16
C SER A 95 -21.73 17.09 2.13
N GLU A 96 -22.90 16.70 1.66
CA GLU A 96 -23.83 15.88 2.45
C GLU A 96 -23.29 14.49 2.76
N HIS A 97 -22.30 14.02 1.99
CA HIS A 97 -21.72 12.68 2.12
C HIS A 97 -20.36 12.66 2.85
N CYS A 98 -19.65 13.78 2.87
CA CYS A 98 -18.30 13.80 3.44
C CYS A 98 -17.96 15.07 4.21
N LYS A 99 -17.14 14.90 5.25
CA LYS A 99 -16.51 15.99 6.00
C LYS A 99 -15.37 16.59 5.19
N GLY A 100 -15.35 17.92 5.00
CA GLY A 100 -14.31 18.65 4.29
C GLY A 100 -13.06 18.91 5.11
N LEU A 101 -11.94 19.12 4.39
CA LEU A 101 -10.66 19.63 4.95
C LEU A 101 -10.64 21.16 5.04
N GLY A 102 -11.55 21.86 4.36
CA GLY A 102 -11.66 23.33 4.36
C GLY A 102 -10.70 24.03 3.40
N GLN A 103 -10.10 23.33 2.46
CA GLN A 103 -9.20 23.90 1.45
C GLN A 103 -9.97 24.67 0.38
N ALA A 104 -9.29 25.55 -0.33
CA ALA A 104 -9.80 26.03 -1.61
C ALA A 104 -9.70 24.91 -2.67
N VAL A 105 -10.72 24.79 -3.50
CA VAL A 105 -10.76 23.79 -4.56
C VAL A 105 -11.00 24.47 -5.89
N GLN A 106 -10.21 24.11 -6.89
CA GLN A 106 -10.29 24.59 -8.26
C GLN A 106 -10.27 23.41 -9.23
N VAL A 107 -11.34 23.18 -9.93
CA VAL A 107 -11.47 22.10 -10.91
C VAL A 107 -11.41 22.71 -12.32
N LEU A 108 -10.25 22.61 -12.94
CA LEU A 108 -10.04 23.01 -14.34
C LEU A 108 -10.52 21.88 -15.24
N ASP A 109 -11.78 21.95 -15.64
CA ASP A 109 -12.48 20.89 -16.38
C ASP A 109 -13.21 21.48 -17.61
N PRO A 110 -12.47 21.78 -18.69
CA PRO A 110 -13.06 22.39 -19.87
C PRO A 110 -14.17 21.56 -20.51
N PHE A 111 -14.13 20.23 -20.34
CA PHE A 111 -15.07 19.30 -21.01
C PHE A 111 -16.12 18.70 -20.07
N GLN A 112 -16.23 19.19 -18.85
CA GLN A 112 -17.22 18.76 -17.84
C GLN A 112 -17.20 17.25 -17.60
N ALA A 113 -15.99 16.71 -17.42
CA ALA A 113 -15.79 15.29 -17.11
C ALA A 113 -16.11 14.94 -15.65
N ALA A 114 -15.81 15.86 -14.74
CA ALA A 114 -16.03 15.67 -13.31
C ALA A 114 -17.48 16.03 -12.92
N LEU A 115 -18.07 15.22 -12.06
CA LEU A 115 -19.40 15.47 -11.47
C LEU A 115 -19.23 16.28 -10.18
N VAL A 116 -18.98 17.57 -10.34
CA VAL A 116 -18.77 18.52 -9.23
C VAL A 116 -19.70 19.71 -9.38
N ASP A 117 -19.94 20.40 -8.26
CA ASP A 117 -20.67 21.67 -8.26
C ASP A 117 -19.96 22.70 -9.13
N ASP A 118 -20.73 23.50 -9.89
CA ASP A 118 -20.18 24.52 -10.78
C ASP A 118 -19.36 25.60 -10.04
N SER A 119 -19.62 25.84 -8.76
CA SER A 119 -18.83 26.76 -7.93
C SER A 119 -17.38 26.31 -7.67
N LEU A 120 -17.08 25.03 -7.91
CA LEU A 120 -15.72 24.47 -7.80
C LEU A 120 -14.96 24.52 -9.13
N ARG A 121 -15.66 24.83 -10.24
CA ARG A 121 -15.04 24.96 -11.57
C ARG A 121 -14.29 26.26 -11.66
N GLY A 122 -12.97 26.15 -11.85
CA GLY A 122 -12.06 27.28 -11.96
C GLY A 122 -11.58 27.53 -13.38
N ARG A 123 -11.01 28.72 -13.55
CA ARG A 123 -10.33 29.16 -14.77
C ARG A 123 -8.91 29.53 -14.45
N PHE A 124 -8.02 29.37 -15.41
CA PHE A 124 -6.63 29.77 -15.26
C PHE A 124 -6.05 30.27 -16.58
N ASN A 125 -5.73 31.54 -16.62
CA ASN A 125 -5.00 32.18 -17.72
C ASN A 125 -3.49 32.16 -17.43
N PRO A 126 -2.69 31.43 -18.19
CA PRO A 126 -1.25 31.35 -17.95
C PRO A 126 -0.50 32.69 -17.97
N LEU A 127 -1.05 33.69 -18.70
CA LEU A 127 -0.42 35.00 -18.81
C LEU A 127 -0.62 35.86 -17.56
N ASP A 128 -1.62 35.59 -16.73
CA ASP A 128 -1.84 36.34 -15.49
C ASP A 128 -0.75 36.06 -14.43
N ALA A 129 0.02 35.00 -14.60
CA ALA A 129 1.16 34.68 -13.77
C ALA A 129 2.45 35.46 -14.16
N LEU A 130 2.43 36.14 -15.31
CA LEU A 130 3.57 36.88 -15.86
C LEU A 130 3.50 38.37 -15.47
N ASP A 131 4.55 38.86 -14.84
CA ASP A 131 4.69 40.29 -14.48
C ASP A 131 5.53 41.04 -15.54
N PRO A 132 4.93 41.95 -16.35
CA PRO A 132 5.67 42.68 -17.38
C PRO A 132 6.86 43.50 -16.85
N SER A 133 6.89 43.82 -15.55
CA SER A 133 7.97 44.59 -14.91
C SER A 133 9.15 43.72 -14.48
N ASN A 134 9.01 42.38 -14.51
CA ASN A 134 10.05 41.44 -14.09
C ASN A 134 10.81 40.92 -15.32
N GLU A 135 12.14 40.99 -15.27
CA GLU A 135 13.02 40.48 -16.34
C GLU A 135 12.90 38.99 -16.55
N GLU A 136 12.61 38.21 -15.52
CA GLU A 136 12.38 36.74 -15.59
C GLU A 136 11.17 36.38 -16.45
N THR A 137 10.25 37.30 -16.70
CA THR A 137 9.05 37.10 -17.53
C THR A 137 9.40 36.68 -18.95
N VAL A 138 10.54 37.09 -19.46
CA VAL A 138 11.04 36.66 -20.79
C VAL A 138 11.27 35.14 -20.84
N ASP A 139 11.87 34.61 -19.77
CA ASP A 139 12.14 33.16 -19.66
C ASP A 139 10.88 32.37 -19.36
N GLU A 140 9.98 32.93 -18.55
CA GLU A 140 8.68 32.32 -18.24
C GLU A 140 7.77 32.23 -19.48
N ALA A 141 7.70 33.28 -20.30
CA ALA A 141 7.03 33.23 -21.59
C ALA A 141 7.66 32.19 -22.51
N GLY A 142 8.98 32.02 -22.44
CA GLY A 142 9.69 30.90 -23.11
C GLY A 142 9.21 29.53 -22.65
N ARG A 143 9.07 29.31 -21.32
CA ARG A 143 8.58 28.03 -20.77
C ARG A 143 7.13 27.70 -21.16
N ILE A 144 6.28 28.73 -21.25
CA ILE A 144 4.91 28.55 -21.79
C ILE A 144 4.99 28.13 -23.27
N ALA A 145 5.82 28.78 -24.06
CA ALA A 145 6.01 28.44 -25.47
C ALA A 145 6.59 27.01 -25.63
N ASP A 146 7.55 26.59 -24.78
CA ASP A 146 8.13 25.23 -24.75
C ASP A 146 7.09 24.16 -24.39
N ALA A 147 6.20 24.46 -23.48
CA ALA A 147 5.15 23.53 -23.09
C ALA A 147 4.10 23.34 -24.19
N VAL A 148 3.83 24.39 -24.96
CA VAL A 148 2.82 24.39 -26.04
C VAL A 148 3.44 23.82 -27.33
N VAL A 149 4.64 24.26 -27.73
CA VAL A 149 5.34 23.82 -28.96
C VAL A 149 6.24 22.63 -28.62
N VAL A 150 5.78 21.44 -28.94
CA VAL A 150 6.53 20.18 -28.68
C VAL A 150 7.56 19.99 -29.79
N ILE A 151 8.83 20.02 -29.42
CA ILE A 151 9.94 19.73 -30.35
C ILE A 151 9.93 18.21 -30.63
N HIS A 152 9.86 17.88 -31.92
CA HIS A 152 9.97 16.48 -32.35
C HIS A 152 11.45 16.13 -32.50
N GLU A 153 11.83 14.92 -32.13
CA GLU A 153 13.18 14.38 -32.44
C GLU A 153 13.28 14.16 -33.94
N SER A 154 13.43 15.23 -34.71
CA SER A 154 13.67 15.23 -36.14
C SER A 154 15.11 15.66 -36.40
N ASN A 155 15.64 15.31 -37.58
CA ASN A 155 16.98 15.75 -38.00
C ASN A 155 17.08 17.27 -38.23
N ASP A 156 15.96 18.00 -38.18
CA ASP A 156 15.90 19.45 -38.38
C ASP A 156 14.91 20.06 -37.36
N PRO A 157 15.39 20.49 -36.17
CA PRO A 157 14.57 21.15 -35.15
C PRO A 157 14.22 22.60 -35.48
N PHE A 158 14.77 23.18 -36.55
CA PHE A 158 14.63 24.59 -36.92
C PHE A 158 13.17 25.07 -36.92
N TRP A 159 12.27 24.24 -37.47
CA TRP A 159 10.84 24.63 -37.60
C TRP A 159 10.13 24.70 -36.26
N ASP A 160 10.37 23.75 -35.36
CA ASP A 160 9.77 23.72 -34.04
C ASP A 160 10.39 24.85 -33.17
N GLU A 161 11.69 25.07 -33.21
CA GLU A 161 12.38 26.16 -32.50
C GLU A 161 11.92 27.54 -32.97
N SER A 162 11.77 27.74 -34.28
CA SER A 162 11.27 29.00 -34.84
C SER A 162 9.82 29.24 -34.47
N ALA A 163 8.97 28.20 -34.47
CA ALA A 163 7.59 28.31 -34.01
C ALA A 163 7.50 28.63 -32.52
N ARG A 164 8.40 28.07 -31.68
CA ARG A 164 8.54 28.41 -30.27
C ARG A 164 8.90 29.87 -30.06
N ALA A 165 9.88 30.37 -30.82
CA ALA A 165 10.27 31.78 -30.77
C ALA A 165 9.11 32.70 -31.21
N MET A 166 8.35 32.30 -32.23
CA MET A 166 7.13 33.02 -32.67
C MET A 166 6.10 33.10 -31.54
N VAL A 167 5.75 31.96 -30.91
CA VAL A 167 4.79 31.92 -29.79
C VAL A 167 5.28 32.75 -28.61
N LYS A 168 6.55 32.62 -28.20
CA LYS A 168 7.18 33.46 -27.15
C LYS A 168 7.06 34.93 -27.44
N GLY A 169 7.42 35.36 -28.66
CA GLY A 169 7.32 36.76 -29.08
C GLY A 169 5.90 37.31 -28.99
N LEU A 170 4.92 36.53 -29.45
CA LEU A 170 3.52 36.91 -29.37
C LEU A 170 2.99 36.97 -27.94
N ILE A 171 3.41 36.04 -27.04
CA ILE A 171 3.07 36.11 -25.63
C ILE A 171 3.59 37.42 -25.02
N LEU A 172 4.88 37.74 -25.23
CA LEU A 172 5.49 38.95 -24.70
C LEU A 172 4.82 40.22 -25.28
N HIS A 173 4.47 40.23 -26.55
CA HIS A 173 3.77 41.32 -27.17
C HIS A 173 2.36 41.53 -26.60
N VAL A 174 1.57 40.48 -26.49
CA VAL A 174 0.23 40.52 -25.89
C VAL A 174 0.27 40.96 -24.44
N LEU A 175 1.31 40.58 -23.72
CA LEU A 175 1.51 40.99 -22.33
C LEU A 175 1.79 42.47 -22.16
N THR A 176 2.54 43.07 -23.09
CA THR A 176 3.10 44.42 -22.94
C THR A 176 2.44 45.49 -23.79
N ALA A 177 1.84 45.13 -24.91
CA ALA A 177 1.21 46.08 -25.80
C ALA A 177 -0.16 46.59 -25.25
N PRO A 178 -0.40 47.90 -25.26
CA PRO A 178 -1.60 48.49 -24.65
C PRO A 178 -2.91 48.08 -25.29
N GLU A 179 -2.94 47.75 -26.60
CA GLU A 179 -4.10 47.34 -27.32
C GLU A 179 -4.71 46.03 -26.87
N TYR A 180 -3.91 45.24 -26.11
CA TYR A 180 -4.37 43.96 -25.54
C TYR A 180 -4.78 44.07 -24.07
N GLU A 181 -4.84 45.23 -23.50
CA GLU A 181 -5.29 45.43 -22.12
C GLU A 181 -6.73 44.86 -21.94
N GLY A 182 -6.96 44.09 -20.88
CA GLY A 182 -8.23 43.38 -20.63
C GLY A 182 -8.44 42.10 -21.43
N ARG A 183 -7.51 41.71 -22.33
CA ARG A 183 -7.58 40.50 -23.14
C ARG A 183 -6.18 39.82 -23.25
N ARG A 184 -5.32 39.99 -22.26
CA ARG A 184 -3.98 39.40 -22.18
C ARG A 184 -4.07 37.92 -21.83
N ASN A 185 -4.36 37.07 -22.83
CA ASN A 185 -4.52 35.63 -22.66
C ASN A 185 -4.06 34.85 -23.92
N LEU A 186 -3.93 33.53 -23.79
CA LEU A 186 -3.52 32.68 -24.90
C LEU A 186 -4.54 32.65 -26.07
N ILE A 187 -5.80 33.03 -25.83
CA ILE A 187 -6.83 33.13 -26.87
C ILE A 187 -6.45 34.25 -27.83
N THR A 188 -6.00 35.38 -27.32
CA THR A 188 -5.52 36.51 -28.12
C THR A 188 -4.27 36.10 -28.90
N VAL A 189 -3.28 35.44 -28.24
CA VAL A 189 -2.11 34.89 -28.94
C VAL A 189 -2.50 33.97 -30.09
N ARG A 190 -3.45 33.08 -29.86
CA ARG A 190 -3.98 32.16 -30.89
C ARG A 190 -4.63 32.89 -32.05
N LYS A 191 -5.43 33.93 -31.79
CA LYS A 191 -6.02 34.75 -32.83
C LYS A 191 -4.97 35.45 -33.68
N LEU A 192 -3.91 35.97 -33.09
CA LEU A 192 -2.80 36.60 -33.81
C LEU A 192 -2.04 35.61 -34.68
N ILE A 193 -1.80 34.35 -34.19
CA ILE A 193 -1.20 33.31 -35.02
C ILE A 193 -2.07 32.97 -36.21
N THR A 194 -3.39 32.85 -36.05
CA THR A 194 -4.30 32.37 -37.11
C THR A 194 -4.69 33.47 -38.09
N ARG A 195 -4.84 34.70 -37.65
CA ARG A 195 -5.43 35.79 -38.43
C ARG A 195 -4.51 36.98 -38.62
N GLY A 196 -3.35 37.02 -37.92
CA GLY A 196 -2.54 38.23 -37.85
C GLY A 196 -3.26 39.36 -37.11
N ASP A 197 -2.87 40.59 -37.33
CA ASP A 197 -3.57 41.77 -36.81
C ASP A 197 -4.74 42.16 -37.75
N TRP A 198 -5.76 41.29 -37.70
CA TRP A 198 -6.98 41.45 -38.48
C TRP A 198 -7.81 42.65 -38.03
N GLU A 199 -7.74 43.03 -36.77
CA GLU A 199 -8.45 44.18 -36.22
C GLU A 199 -7.95 45.50 -36.83
N SER A 200 -6.63 45.65 -36.94
CA SER A 200 -6.03 46.79 -37.63
C SER A 200 -6.36 46.82 -39.14
N VAL A 201 -6.42 45.64 -39.81
CA VAL A 201 -6.88 45.53 -41.20
C VAL A 201 -8.31 46.02 -41.31
N GLU A 202 -9.22 45.65 -40.42
CA GLU A 202 -10.61 46.10 -40.46
C GLU A 202 -10.77 47.58 -40.16
N ALA A 203 -9.99 48.10 -39.20
CA ALA A 203 -9.94 49.52 -38.90
C ALA A 203 -9.46 50.38 -40.10
N LEU A 204 -8.36 49.98 -40.74
CA LEU A 204 -7.87 50.66 -41.97
C LEU A 204 -8.87 50.58 -43.11
N ARG A 205 -9.52 49.44 -43.27
CA ARG A 205 -10.58 49.29 -44.29
C ARG A 205 -11.77 50.19 -44.01
N ALA A 206 -12.18 50.29 -42.75
CA ALA A 206 -13.29 51.19 -42.34
C ALA A 206 -12.90 52.70 -42.50
N ALA A 207 -11.61 53.03 -42.34
CA ALA A 207 -11.07 54.37 -42.63
C ALA A 207 -10.94 54.69 -44.11
N GLY A 208 -11.19 53.71 -45.02
CA GLY A 208 -11.16 53.92 -46.48
C GLY A 208 -9.76 53.83 -47.10
N GLU A 209 -8.78 53.26 -46.37
CA GLU A 209 -7.44 52.99 -46.89
C GLU A 209 -7.47 51.98 -48.04
N LYS A 210 -6.71 52.26 -49.13
CA LYS A 210 -6.68 51.39 -50.34
C LYS A 210 -5.56 50.39 -50.34
N ASP A 211 -4.42 50.71 -49.78
CA ASP A 211 -3.20 49.87 -49.76
C ASP A 211 -3.00 49.31 -48.33
N ILE A 212 -3.81 48.34 -47.96
CA ILE A 212 -3.75 47.71 -46.60
C ILE A 212 -2.76 46.56 -46.61
N PRO A 213 -1.70 46.61 -45.78
CA PRO A 213 -0.77 45.52 -45.64
C PRO A 213 -1.46 44.21 -45.17
N PRO A 214 -0.90 43.02 -45.49
CA PRO A 214 -1.39 41.77 -44.95
C PRO A 214 -1.42 41.80 -43.41
N ALA A 215 -2.43 41.17 -42.81
CA ALA A 215 -2.64 41.14 -41.37
C ALA A 215 -1.40 40.66 -40.60
N HIS A 216 -0.66 39.66 -41.08
CA HIS A 216 0.59 39.25 -40.47
C HIS A 216 1.71 40.28 -40.64
N GLY A 217 1.70 41.05 -41.74
CA GLY A 217 2.66 42.16 -41.90
C GLY A 217 2.44 43.26 -40.88
N LEU A 218 1.19 43.66 -40.63
CA LEU A 218 0.84 44.64 -39.58
C LEU A 218 1.22 44.07 -38.19
N LEU A 219 0.92 42.83 -37.91
CA LEU A 219 1.28 42.17 -36.63
C LEU A 219 2.78 42.26 -36.34
N TRP A 220 3.62 41.84 -37.29
CA TRP A 220 5.07 41.81 -37.03
C TRP A 220 5.67 43.22 -37.02
N THR A 221 5.10 44.14 -37.75
CA THR A 221 5.44 45.57 -37.64
C THR A 221 5.07 46.15 -36.26
N GLY A 222 3.91 45.75 -35.71
CA GLY A 222 3.49 46.11 -34.37
C GLY A 222 4.46 45.58 -33.32
N LEU A 223 4.94 44.32 -33.44
CA LEU A 223 5.98 43.79 -32.58
C LEU A 223 7.30 44.56 -32.70
N ALA A 224 7.72 44.89 -33.93
CA ALA A 224 8.95 45.62 -34.19
C ALA A 224 8.94 47.05 -33.56
N ASN A 225 7.76 47.59 -33.28
CA ASN A 225 7.58 48.87 -32.61
C ASN A 225 7.40 48.73 -31.09
N ASN A 226 7.41 47.52 -30.53
CA ASN A 226 7.26 47.30 -29.09
C ASN A 226 8.62 47.28 -28.36
N PRO A 227 8.96 48.31 -27.58
CA PRO A 227 10.26 48.46 -26.94
C PRO A 227 10.45 47.60 -25.69
N ALA A 228 9.46 46.82 -25.31
CA ALA A 228 9.48 46.07 -24.07
C ALA A 228 10.69 45.13 -23.98
N PHE A 229 11.16 44.90 -22.76
CA PHE A 229 12.30 44.09 -22.42
C PHE A 229 13.58 44.50 -23.20
N ASP A 230 13.91 45.76 -23.10
CA ASP A 230 15.07 46.36 -23.77
C ASP A 230 15.13 46.14 -25.28
N GLY A 231 13.95 46.14 -25.92
CA GLY A 231 13.82 45.91 -27.37
C GLY A 231 13.87 44.45 -27.79
N LEU A 232 13.81 43.49 -26.88
CA LEU A 232 13.74 42.08 -27.24
C LEU A 232 12.50 41.78 -28.10
N VAL A 233 11.32 42.32 -27.72
CA VAL A 233 10.09 42.11 -28.49
C VAL A 233 10.23 42.71 -29.87
N ALA A 234 10.83 43.92 -29.99
CA ALA A 234 11.12 44.55 -31.28
C ALA A 234 12.02 43.70 -32.16
N GLY A 235 13.12 43.18 -31.59
CA GLY A 235 14.04 42.30 -32.31
C GLY A 235 13.39 41.02 -32.84
N ILE A 236 12.45 40.46 -32.11
CA ILE A 236 11.64 39.29 -32.58
C ILE A 236 10.74 39.75 -33.72
N GLY A 237 10.08 40.88 -33.60
CA GLY A 237 9.27 41.52 -34.65
C GLY A 237 10.03 41.73 -35.96
N ASP A 238 11.23 42.34 -35.84
CA ASP A 238 12.13 42.56 -37.01
C ASP A 238 12.55 41.22 -37.65
N SER A 239 12.87 40.20 -36.87
CA SER A 239 13.25 38.89 -37.38
C SER A 239 12.15 38.25 -38.20
N PHE A 240 10.92 38.23 -37.69
CA PHE A 240 9.79 37.63 -38.41
C PHE A 240 9.30 38.55 -39.55
N THR A 241 9.41 39.84 -39.45
CA THR A 241 9.18 40.79 -40.58
C THR A 241 10.15 40.49 -41.72
N ASN A 242 11.43 40.33 -41.40
CA ASN A 242 12.47 39.97 -42.38
C ASN A 242 12.20 38.61 -43.01
N MET A 243 11.82 37.61 -42.19
CA MET A 243 11.46 36.26 -42.69
C MET A 243 10.24 36.33 -43.65
N LEU A 244 9.20 37.09 -43.28
CA LEU A 244 7.98 37.25 -44.09
C LEU A 244 8.30 37.87 -45.45
N LEU A 245 9.19 38.90 -45.48
CA LEU A 245 9.53 39.62 -46.70
C LEU A 245 10.52 38.86 -47.58
N ASN A 246 11.54 38.27 -46.99
CA ASN A 246 12.67 37.69 -47.76
C ASN A 246 12.60 36.17 -47.91
N SER A 247 11.81 35.46 -47.08
CA SER A 247 11.67 34.00 -47.10
C SER A 247 10.23 33.57 -46.80
N PRO A 248 9.21 34.02 -47.58
CA PRO A 248 7.79 33.81 -47.26
C PRO A 248 7.40 32.34 -47.09
N LYS A 249 8.02 31.41 -47.85
CA LYS A 249 7.78 29.96 -47.69
C LYS A 249 8.26 29.44 -46.32
N GLN A 250 9.39 29.95 -45.81
CA GLN A 250 9.86 29.58 -44.46
C GLN A 250 8.90 30.12 -43.41
N PHE A 251 8.49 31.39 -43.55
CA PHE A 251 7.51 31.97 -42.66
C PHE A 251 6.21 31.16 -42.61
N GLU A 252 5.65 30.78 -43.79
CA GLU A 252 4.47 29.93 -43.87
C GLU A 252 4.65 28.61 -43.17
N SER A 253 5.80 27.95 -43.32
CA SER A 253 6.11 26.66 -42.64
C SER A 253 6.17 26.82 -41.13
N VAL A 254 6.86 27.84 -40.60
CA VAL A 254 6.92 28.16 -39.16
C VAL A 254 5.51 28.47 -38.63
N LEU A 255 4.73 29.28 -39.36
CA LEU A 255 3.34 29.62 -39.01
C LEU A 255 2.46 28.37 -38.95
N GLN A 256 2.61 27.44 -39.91
CA GLN A 256 1.87 26.16 -39.87
C GLN A 256 2.23 25.32 -38.63
N VAL A 257 3.49 25.27 -38.23
CA VAL A 257 3.94 24.56 -37.01
C VAL A 257 3.32 25.26 -35.79
N ALA A 258 3.39 26.58 -35.68
CA ALA A 258 2.78 27.34 -34.59
C ALA A 258 1.25 27.14 -34.56
N ASN A 259 0.58 27.17 -35.69
CA ASN A 259 -0.87 26.89 -35.83
C ASN A 259 -1.23 25.51 -35.27
N ARG A 260 -0.53 24.46 -35.74
CA ARG A 260 -0.78 23.09 -35.31
C ARG A 260 -0.59 22.90 -33.80
N ASN A 261 0.44 23.52 -33.24
CA ASN A 261 0.75 23.36 -31.79
C ASN A 261 -0.20 24.14 -30.87
N THR A 262 -0.87 25.19 -31.37
CA THR A 262 -1.81 26.02 -30.61
C THR A 262 -3.28 25.73 -30.95
N GLU A 263 -3.58 24.77 -31.83
CA GLU A 263 -4.92 24.42 -32.31
C GLU A 263 -5.89 24.06 -31.18
N PHE A 264 -5.41 23.48 -30.09
CA PHE A 264 -6.21 23.09 -28.92
C PHE A 264 -6.96 24.29 -28.30
N ILE A 265 -6.45 25.53 -28.48
CA ILE A 265 -7.05 26.77 -27.98
C ILE A 265 -8.28 27.17 -28.78
N ASP A 266 -8.49 26.64 -30.00
CA ASP A 266 -9.68 26.92 -30.80
C ASP A 266 -10.96 26.33 -30.19
N SER A 267 -10.83 25.34 -29.31
CA SER A 267 -11.97 24.76 -28.62
C SER A 267 -12.64 25.81 -27.69
N PRO A 268 -13.96 26.08 -27.88
CA PRO A 268 -14.68 27.02 -27.01
C PRO A 268 -14.65 26.62 -25.53
N ALA A 269 -14.62 25.32 -25.27
CA ALA A 269 -14.49 24.79 -23.91
C ALA A 269 -13.13 25.13 -23.28
N MET A 270 -12.08 25.03 -24.08
CA MET A 270 -10.74 25.39 -23.64
C MET A 270 -10.57 26.90 -23.46
N GLN A 271 -11.18 27.69 -24.36
CA GLN A 271 -11.17 29.16 -24.26
C GLN A 271 -11.77 29.64 -22.92
N ARG A 272 -12.92 29.10 -22.53
CA ARG A 272 -13.54 29.44 -21.23
C ARG A 272 -12.63 29.14 -20.03
N CYS A 273 -11.82 28.09 -20.13
CA CYS A 273 -10.87 27.73 -19.08
C CYS A 273 -9.63 28.65 -19.04
N LEU A 274 -9.24 29.23 -20.21
CA LEU A 274 -8.01 30.03 -20.40
C LEU A 274 -8.24 31.55 -20.41
N GLU A 275 -9.48 32.03 -20.27
CA GLU A 275 -9.77 33.46 -20.47
C GLU A 275 -9.36 34.36 -19.28
N ALA A 276 -9.39 33.84 -18.06
CA ALA A 276 -9.10 34.55 -16.81
C ALA A 276 -8.60 33.58 -15.75
N SER A 277 -8.07 34.10 -14.64
CA SER A 277 -7.65 33.29 -13.48
C SER A 277 -8.54 33.55 -12.28
N ASP A 278 -9.02 32.47 -11.65
CA ASP A 278 -9.76 32.50 -10.39
C ASP A 278 -8.85 32.24 -9.17
N PHE A 279 -7.58 31.87 -9.40
CA PHE A 279 -6.55 31.59 -8.39
C PHE A 279 -5.14 31.77 -8.98
N GLN A 280 -4.13 31.72 -8.10
CA GLN A 280 -2.72 31.71 -8.50
C GLN A 280 -2.06 30.38 -8.11
N LEU A 281 -1.15 29.87 -8.93
CA LEU A 281 -0.42 28.61 -8.65
C LEU A 281 0.47 28.71 -7.39
N SER A 282 0.99 29.92 -7.07
CA SER A 282 1.72 30.19 -5.82
C SER A 282 0.92 29.85 -4.56
N GLU A 283 -0.42 29.92 -4.62
CA GLU A 283 -1.30 29.61 -3.50
C GLU A 283 -1.19 28.14 -3.05
N LEU A 284 -0.71 27.23 -3.92
CA LEU A 284 -0.40 25.86 -3.53
C LEU A 284 0.60 25.80 -2.35
N LYS A 285 1.50 26.77 -2.24
CA LYS A 285 2.47 26.86 -1.11
C LYS A 285 2.10 27.90 -0.07
N THR A 286 1.43 28.98 -0.46
CA THR A 286 1.26 30.17 0.39
C THR A 286 -0.10 30.26 1.08
N ARG A 287 -1.10 29.49 0.66
CA ARG A 287 -2.44 29.51 1.23
C ARG A 287 -2.52 28.70 2.51
N PRO A 288 -2.89 29.30 3.67
CA PRO A 288 -2.88 28.62 4.96
C PRO A 288 -3.78 27.38 5.05
N GLU A 289 -4.99 27.45 4.47
CA GLU A 289 -5.91 26.33 4.41
C GLU A 289 -5.53 25.29 3.35
N GLY A 290 -4.61 25.62 2.46
CA GLY A 290 -4.22 24.82 1.31
C GLY A 290 -5.10 25.05 0.08
N LEU A 291 -4.60 24.60 -1.08
CA LEU A 291 -5.27 24.67 -2.38
C LEU A 291 -5.26 23.31 -3.05
N SER A 292 -6.39 22.89 -3.59
CA SER A 292 -6.54 21.68 -4.39
C SER A 292 -6.89 22.05 -5.83
N VAL A 293 -6.00 21.75 -6.77
CA VAL A 293 -6.19 21.97 -8.20
C VAL A 293 -6.35 20.63 -8.92
N TYR A 294 -7.43 20.47 -9.65
CA TYR A 294 -7.67 19.30 -10.51
C TYR A 294 -7.60 19.71 -11.98
N LEU A 295 -6.82 19.00 -12.76
CA LEU A 295 -6.64 19.21 -14.20
C LEU A 295 -7.34 18.08 -14.93
N CYS A 296 -8.63 18.28 -15.27
CA CYS A 296 -9.48 17.26 -15.88
C CYS A 296 -9.40 17.33 -17.39
N LEU A 297 -8.87 16.27 -18.02
CA LEU A 297 -8.83 16.17 -19.49
C LEU A 297 -9.21 14.75 -19.94
N PRO A 298 -10.45 14.53 -20.42
CA PRO A 298 -10.91 13.22 -20.86
C PRO A 298 -10.00 12.55 -21.89
N GLN A 299 -9.81 11.24 -21.75
CA GLN A 299 -8.93 10.45 -22.62
C GLN A 299 -9.19 10.67 -24.13
N ARG A 300 -10.47 10.85 -24.52
CA ARG A 300 -10.85 11.16 -25.92
C ARG A 300 -10.24 12.46 -26.46
N PHE A 301 -9.90 13.40 -25.59
CA PHE A 301 -9.27 14.68 -25.94
C PHE A 301 -7.76 14.72 -25.64
N MET A 302 -7.20 13.68 -25.05
CA MET A 302 -5.80 13.64 -24.68
C MET A 302 -4.89 13.85 -25.91
N SER A 303 -5.20 13.22 -27.05
CA SER A 303 -4.38 13.33 -28.26
C SER A 303 -4.26 14.74 -28.82
N THR A 304 -5.30 15.57 -28.64
CA THR A 304 -5.38 16.95 -29.18
C THR A 304 -5.01 18.00 -28.14
N HIS A 305 -5.38 17.80 -26.88
CA HIS A 305 -5.26 18.82 -25.83
C HIS A 305 -4.18 18.52 -24.78
N TYR A 306 -3.35 17.46 -24.90
CA TYR A 306 -2.30 17.11 -23.93
C TYR A 306 -1.31 18.26 -23.68
N ARG A 307 -1.16 19.18 -24.65
CA ARG A 307 -0.31 20.37 -24.52
C ARG A 307 -0.76 21.31 -23.40
N TRP A 308 -2.08 21.41 -23.19
CA TRP A 308 -2.63 22.15 -22.06
C TRP A 308 -2.18 21.56 -20.72
N LEU A 309 -2.30 20.23 -20.52
CA LEU A 309 -1.80 19.58 -19.32
C LEU A 309 -0.30 19.80 -19.12
N ARG A 310 0.50 19.63 -20.18
CA ARG A 310 1.95 19.89 -20.14
C ARG A 310 2.26 21.31 -19.69
N MET A 311 1.54 22.29 -20.23
CA MET A 311 1.68 23.70 -19.85
C MET A 311 1.33 23.90 -18.37
N MET A 312 0.21 23.39 -17.90
CA MET A 312 -0.20 23.53 -16.51
C MET A 312 0.82 22.87 -15.54
N ILE A 313 1.32 21.71 -15.88
CA ILE A 313 2.35 21.01 -15.11
C ILE A 313 3.67 21.83 -15.08
N ALA A 314 4.12 22.31 -16.25
CA ALA A 314 5.35 23.09 -16.33
C ALA A 314 5.26 24.38 -15.53
N LEU A 315 4.14 25.11 -15.63
CA LEU A 315 3.90 26.31 -14.84
C LEU A 315 3.83 26.03 -13.35
N THR A 316 3.18 24.93 -12.96
CA THR A 316 3.13 24.53 -11.54
C THR A 316 4.53 24.25 -11.01
N VAL A 317 5.37 23.49 -11.73
CA VAL A 317 6.75 23.20 -11.32
C VAL A 317 7.55 24.50 -11.18
N THR A 318 7.48 25.39 -12.19
CA THR A 318 8.18 26.68 -12.17
C THR A 318 7.76 27.52 -10.98
N GLU A 319 6.47 27.60 -10.71
CA GLU A 319 5.96 28.40 -9.59
C GLU A 319 6.38 27.83 -8.23
N MET A 320 6.44 26.51 -8.11
CA MET A 320 6.95 25.86 -6.89
C MET A 320 8.43 26.15 -6.65
N GLU A 321 9.23 26.34 -7.68
CA GLU A 321 10.64 26.75 -7.56
C GLU A 321 10.78 28.24 -7.17
N LYS A 322 9.95 29.13 -7.71
CA LYS A 322 9.95 30.55 -7.42
C LYS A 322 9.59 30.88 -5.99
N VAL A 323 8.52 30.26 -5.48
CA VAL A 323 8.04 30.48 -4.11
C VAL A 323 9.01 29.84 -3.13
N ARG A 324 9.81 30.67 -2.48
CA ARG A 324 10.82 30.23 -1.49
C ARG A 324 10.17 29.69 -0.23
N GLY A 325 10.83 28.74 0.40
CA GLY A 325 10.38 28.13 1.67
C GLY A 325 9.50 26.90 1.48
N LYS A 326 9.15 26.30 2.63
CA LYS A 326 8.24 25.14 2.67
C LYS A 326 6.79 25.62 2.60
N PRO A 327 5.85 24.76 2.12
CA PRO A 327 4.44 25.08 2.13
C PRO A 327 3.93 25.42 3.54
N VAL A 328 3.09 26.46 3.64
CA VAL A 328 2.57 26.96 4.93
C VAL A 328 1.62 25.98 5.61
N THR A 329 1.07 25.02 4.87
CA THR A 329 0.26 23.90 5.40
C THR A 329 1.08 22.93 6.27
N GLY A 330 2.43 23.03 6.27
CA GLY A 330 3.31 22.09 6.96
C GLY A 330 3.57 20.79 6.21
N HIS A 331 2.89 20.55 5.09
CA HIS A 331 3.02 19.36 4.25
C HIS A 331 3.46 19.72 2.84
N PRO A 332 4.25 18.87 2.16
CA PRO A 332 4.61 19.10 0.76
C PRO A 332 3.37 19.25 -0.12
N VAL A 333 3.47 20.04 -1.19
CA VAL A 333 2.47 20.04 -2.25
C VAL A 333 2.53 18.68 -2.94
N LEU A 334 1.43 17.92 -2.91
CA LEU A 334 1.32 16.64 -3.59
C LEU A 334 0.95 16.87 -5.06
N MET A 335 1.87 16.61 -5.96
CA MET A 335 1.66 16.71 -7.38
C MET A 335 1.42 15.30 -7.93
N LEU A 336 0.14 14.96 -8.12
CA LEU A 336 -0.32 13.64 -8.54
C LEU A 336 -0.47 13.61 -10.06
N LEU A 337 0.36 12.82 -10.73
CA LEU A 337 0.41 12.69 -12.17
C LEU A 337 -0.16 11.33 -12.57
N ASP A 338 -1.50 11.25 -12.69
CA ASP A 338 -2.14 10.03 -13.19
C ASP A 338 -1.92 9.87 -14.69
N GLU A 339 -1.73 8.64 -15.15
CA GLU A 339 -1.39 8.31 -16.54
C GLU A 339 -0.14 9.06 -17.06
N PHE A 340 0.90 9.21 -16.20
CA PHE A 340 2.06 10.05 -16.47
C PHE A 340 2.72 9.81 -17.83
N ALA A 341 2.83 8.56 -18.27
CA ALA A 341 3.40 8.23 -19.59
C ALA A 341 2.60 8.82 -20.76
N GLY A 342 1.29 9.05 -20.59
CA GLY A 342 0.40 9.66 -21.58
C GLY A 342 0.73 11.12 -21.90
N LEU A 343 1.45 11.81 -21.01
CA LEU A 343 1.90 13.21 -21.20
C LEU A 343 3.08 13.32 -22.16
N LYS A 344 3.62 12.20 -22.65
CA LYS A 344 4.86 12.11 -23.43
C LYS A 344 6.07 12.63 -22.64
N ARG A 345 7.22 12.73 -23.28
CA ARG A 345 8.44 13.24 -22.62
C ARG A 345 8.29 14.69 -22.21
N MET A 346 8.53 14.96 -20.93
CA MET A 346 8.52 16.29 -20.32
C MET A 346 9.86 16.57 -19.68
N GLU A 347 10.72 17.31 -20.36
CA GLU A 347 12.06 17.67 -19.87
C GLU A 347 12.00 18.45 -18.54
N VAL A 348 10.96 19.27 -18.37
CA VAL A 348 10.76 20.02 -17.13
C VAL A 348 10.61 19.10 -15.91
N ILE A 349 9.88 18.00 -16.04
CA ILE A 349 9.72 17.01 -14.96
C ILE A 349 10.99 16.17 -14.82
N GLU A 350 11.60 15.76 -15.93
CA GLU A 350 12.84 14.99 -15.96
C GLU A 350 13.97 15.72 -15.22
N ASN A 351 14.09 17.03 -15.42
CA ASN A 351 15.07 17.87 -14.74
C ASN A 351 14.67 18.16 -13.28
N ALA A 352 13.39 18.40 -13.02
CA ALA A 352 12.90 18.75 -11.69
C ALA A 352 12.89 17.55 -10.70
N VAL A 353 12.71 16.32 -11.17
CA VAL A 353 12.50 15.15 -10.30
C VAL A 353 13.61 14.93 -9.26
N ALA A 354 14.83 15.34 -9.54
CA ALA A 354 15.95 15.21 -8.61
C ALA A 354 15.99 16.32 -7.53
N GLN A 355 15.33 17.45 -7.75
CA GLN A 355 15.51 18.66 -6.94
C GLN A 355 14.21 19.17 -6.32
N ILE A 356 13.06 18.94 -6.94
CA ILE A 356 11.78 19.56 -6.58
C ILE A 356 11.29 19.20 -5.17
N ALA A 357 11.74 18.05 -4.64
CA ALA A 357 11.49 17.69 -3.24
C ALA A 357 12.05 18.74 -2.27
N GLY A 358 13.23 19.32 -2.59
CA GLY A 358 13.83 20.40 -1.80
C GLY A 358 13.00 21.70 -1.79
N TYR A 359 12.16 21.89 -2.80
CA TYR A 359 11.21 23.01 -2.87
C TYR A 359 9.86 22.70 -2.21
N GLY A 360 9.73 21.57 -1.50
CA GLY A 360 8.51 21.21 -0.79
C GLY A 360 7.42 20.64 -1.70
N VAL A 361 7.78 19.97 -2.77
CA VAL A 361 6.87 19.28 -3.69
C VAL A 361 7.13 17.78 -3.66
N LYS A 362 6.09 16.98 -3.50
CA LYS A 362 6.14 15.54 -3.61
C LYS A 362 5.43 15.10 -4.90
N LEU A 363 6.19 14.52 -5.81
CA LEU A 363 5.63 13.94 -7.03
C LEU A 363 5.08 12.54 -6.74
N PHE A 364 3.91 12.26 -7.24
CA PHE A 364 3.25 10.97 -7.20
C PHE A 364 2.99 10.51 -8.62
N PHE A 365 3.83 9.61 -9.13
CA PHE A 365 3.71 9.05 -10.46
C PHE A 365 2.81 7.83 -10.47
N SER A 366 1.80 7.83 -11.34
CA SER A 366 0.96 6.66 -11.60
C SER A 366 1.24 6.16 -13.02
N LEU A 367 1.66 4.90 -13.11
CA LEU A 367 2.10 4.25 -14.36
C LEU A 367 1.33 2.95 -14.59
N GLN A 368 1.11 2.57 -15.85
CA GLN A 368 0.56 1.26 -16.18
C GLN A 368 1.65 0.18 -16.26
N SER A 369 2.85 0.54 -16.76
CA SER A 369 4.01 -0.34 -16.80
C SER A 369 5.31 0.46 -16.81
N LEU A 370 6.41 -0.17 -16.42
CA LEU A 370 7.76 0.42 -16.55
C LEU A 370 8.21 0.49 -18.01
N GLU A 371 7.70 -0.40 -18.86
CA GLU A 371 7.99 -0.40 -20.30
C GLU A 371 7.49 0.89 -20.96
N GLN A 372 6.28 1.36 -20.62
CA GLN A 372 5.78 2.65 -21.10
C GLN A 372 6.66 3.82 -20.67
N LEU A 373 7.12 3.82 -19.43
CA LEU A 373 8.04 4.85 -18.94
C LEU A 373 9.36 4.82 -19.73
N LYS A 374 9.93 3.63 -19.95
CA LYS A 374 11.14 3.44 -20.73
C LYS A 374 10.97 3.86 -22.19
N ALA A 375 9.83 3.56 -22.80
CA ALA A 375 9.54 3.99 -24.18
C ALA A 375 9.53 5.52 -24.32
N VAL A 376 9.05 6.25 -23.29
CA VAL A 376 8.95 7.72 -23.29
C VAL A 376 10.30 8.37 -22.96
N TYR A 377 11.00 7.91 -21.90
CA TYR A 377 12.20 8.57 -21.36
C TYR A 377 13.52 7.89 -21.74
N LYS A 378 13.45 6.82 -22.53
CA LYS A 378 14.62 6.07 -23.04
C LYS A 378 15.59 5.71 -21.90
N ASP A 379 16.86 6.12 -21.99
CA ASP A 379 17.89 5.80 -21.00
C ASP A 379 17.69 6.49 -19.64
N ASN A 380 16.91 7.57 -19.57
CA ASN A 380 16.70 8.36 -18.36
C ASN A 380 15.50 7.87 -17.50
N TRP A 381 14.79 6.84 -17.94
CA TRP A 381 13.59 6.36 -17.27
C TRP A 381 13.82 5.92 -15.80
N GLU A 382 14.99 5.34 -15.48
CA GLU A 382 15.31 4.92 -14.12
C GLU A 382 15.50 6.08 -13.15
N THR A 383 15.75 7.30 -13.64
CA THR A 383 15.86 8.50 -12.80
C THR A 383 14.60 8.73 -11.97
N PHE A 384 13.42 8.45 -12.52
CA PHE A 384 12.15 8.56 -11.79
C PHE A 384 12.06 7.57 -10.64
N LEU A 385 12.48 6.32 -10.85
CA LEU A 385 12.50 5.30 -9.81
C LEU A 385 13.60 5.56 -8.76
N ALA A 386 14.76 6.04 -9.18
CA ALA A 386 15.88 6.36 -8.28
C ALA A 386 15.51 7.50 -7.31
N ASN A 387 14.76 8.51 -7.76
CA ASN A 387 14.30 9.62 -6.95
C ASN A 387 12.99 9.33 -6.20
N SER A 388 12.37 8.18 -6.43
CA SER A 388 11.20 7.72 -5.67
C SER A 388 11.64 6.95 -4.43
N GLY A 389 11.41 7.53 -3.24
CA GLY A 389 11.67 6.87 -1.97
C GLY A 389 10.73 5.69 -1.72
N LEU A 390 9.56 5.75 -2.33
CA LEU A 390 8.49 4.78 -2.23
C LEU A 390 8.09 4.28 -3.62
N LYS A 391 8.10 2.96 -3.79
CA LYS A 391 7.67 2.29 -5.02
C LYS A 391 6.63 1.24 -4.67
N VAL A 392 5.49 1.29 -5.33
CA VAL A 392 4.35 0.40 -5.08
C VAL A 392 4.02 -0.35 -6.37
N PHE A 393 4.00 -1.66 -6.31
CA PHE A 393 3.79 -2.53 -7.46
C PHE A 393 2.65 -3.51 -7.19
N PHE A 394 1.71 -3.58 -8.11
CA PHE A 394 0.63 -4.58 -8.09
C PHE A 394 0.02 -4.73 -9.49
N ASN A 395 -0.60 -5.86 -9.76
CA ASN A 395 -1.22 -6.18 -11.05
C ASN A 395 -0.29 -5.89 -12.26
N LEU A 396 0.98 -6.31 -12.15
CA LEU A 396 1.92 -6.16 -13.25
C LEU A 396 1.65 -7.26 -14.29
N GLU A 397 1.31 -6.86 -15.51
CA GLU A 397 0.97 -7.79 -16.59
C GLU A 397 2.12 -8.00 -17.59
N ASP A 398 3.00 -7.02 -17.72
CA ASP A 398 4.13 -7.08 -18.65
C ASP A 398 5.38 -7.73 -18.02
N ASN A 399 6.10 -8.52 -18.82
CA ASN A 399 7.28 -9.26 -18.38
C ASN A 399 8.43 -8.33 -17.99
N PHE A 400 8.61 -7.21 -18.70
CA PHE A 400 9.70 -6.27 -18.42
C PHE A 400 9.58 -5.72 -17.00
N SER A 401 8.38 -5.27 -16.59
CA SER A 401 8.14 -4.76 -15.24
C SER A 401 8.31 -5.86 -14.18
N ARG A 402 7.81 -7.08 -14.43
CA ARG A 402 7.98 -8.23 -13.51
C ARG A 402 9.44 -8.59 -13.31
N ASP A 403 10.22 -8.71 -14.40
CA ASP A 403 11.64 -9.02 -14.35
C ASP A 403 12.45 -7.95 -13.62
N TYR A 404 12.13 -6.67 -13.88
CA TYR A 404 12.78 -5.54 -13.23
C TYR A 404 12.53 -5.56 -11.72
N VAL A 405 11.27 -5.73 -11.31
CA VAL A 405 10.85 -5.74 -9.89
C VAL A 405 11.46 -6.93 -9.16
N SER A 406 11.49 -8.12 -9.77
CA SER A 406 12.13 -9.31 -9.20
C SER A 406 13.62 -9.06 -8.93
N LYS A 407 14.33 -8.43 -9.87
CA LYS A 407 15.74 -8.04 -9.71
C LYS A 407 15.95 -6.95 -8.67
N LEU A 408 15.04 -5.96 -8.62
CA LEU A 408 15.10 -4.85 -7.67
C LEU A 408 15.01 -5.34 -6.21
N ILE A 409 14.19 -6.36 -5.95
CA ILE A 409 13.99 -6.93 -4.60
C ILE A 409 15.20 -7.78 -4.19
N GLY A 410 15.86 -8.45 -5.13
CA GLY A 410 17.04 -9.25 -4.90
C GLY A 410 16.76 -10.74 -4.69
N GLU A 411 17.81 -11.45 -4.25
CA GLU A 411 17.82 -12.90 -4.11
C GLU A 411 17.87 -13.32 -2.64
N THR A 412 17.23 -14.45 -2.34
CA THR A 412 17.25 -15.14 -1.05
C THR A 412 17.87 -16.53 -1.17
N GLU A 413 18.19 -17.13 -0.04
CA GLU A 413 18.67 -18.51 0.05
C GLU A 413 17.51 -19.47 0.23
N VAL A 414 17.48 -20.53 -0.55
CA VAL A 414 16.53 -21.63 -0.42
C VAL A 414 17.29 -22.92 -0.12
N ILE A 415 16.91 -23.62 0.93
CA ILE A 415 17.45 -24.92 1.27
C ILE A 415 16.67 -25.98 0.50
N ARG A 416 17.39 -26.72 -0.33
CA ARG A 416 16.83 -27.86 -1.04
C ARG A 416 17.31 -29.15 -0.39
N GLU A 417 16.39 -29.84 0.25
CA GLU A 417 16.63 -31.18 0.79
C GLU A 417 16.30 -32.23 -0.27
N VAL A 418 17.28 -33.04 -0.62
CA VAL A 418 17.11 -34.18 -1.54
C VAL A 418 17.23 -35.45 -0.73
N LYS A 419 16.13 -36.18 -0.57
CA LYS A 419 16.13 -37.53 -0.01
C LYS A 419 16.20 -38.53 -1.13
N SER A 420 17.27 -39.33 -1.15
CA SER A 420 17.43 -40.41 -2.10
C SER A 420 17.33 -41.75 -1.37
N GLU A 421 16.50 -42.59 -1.88
CA GLU A 421 16.36 -43.99 -1.40
C GLU A 421 16.60 -44.92 -2.57
N SER A 422 17.60 -45.76 -2.44
CA SER A 422 17.87 -46.80 -3.45
C SER A 422 17.77 -48.19 -2.84
N GLU A 423 16.94 -49.03 -3.41
CA GLU A 423 16.84 -50.43 -3.07
C GLU A 423 17.50 -51.25 -4.19
N GLY A 424 18.51 -52.03 -3.84
CA GLY A 424 19.16 -52.94 -4.73
C GLY A 424 18.94 -54.37 -4.24
N THR A 425 18.48 -55.25 -5.10
CA THR A 425 18.43 -56.67 -4.84
C THR A 425 19.46 -57.36 -5.71
N SER A 426 20.44 -58.03 -5.09
CA SER A 426 21.40 -58.84 -5.82
C SER A 426 21.21 -60.29 -5.42
N GLU A 427 20.94 -61.14 -6.40
CA GLU A 427 20.97 -62.57 -6.22
C GLU A 427 22.37 -63.05 -6.59
N SER A 428 23.06 -63.59 -5.60
CA SER A 428 24.40 -64.18 -5.82
C SER A 428 24.47 -65.56 -5.14
N GLU A 429 24.91 -66.58 -5.88
CA GLU A 429 25.27 -67.86 -5.30
C GLU A 429 26.71 -67.79 -4.75
N SER A 430 26.89 -67.22 -3.57
CA SER A 430 28.17 -67.28 -2.87
C SER A 430 28.01 -67.36 -1.36
N THR A 431 28.74 -68.23 -0.73
CA THR A 431 28.76 -68.48 0.73
C THR A 431 29.73 -67.56 1.47
N SER A 432 29.58 -66.22 1.36
CA SER A 432 30.39 -65.29 2.17
C SER A 432 29.56 -64.18 2.78
N ARG A 433 29.73 -63.97 4.05
CA ARG A 433 29.12 -62.94 4.87
C ARG A 433 30.08 -61.73 4.90
N SER A 434 29.76 -60.61 4.33
CA SER A 434 30.53 -59.38 4.49
C SER A 434 29.61 -58.24 4.90
N THR A 435 30.05 -57.52 5.96
CA THR A 435 29.45 -56.28 6.39
C THR A 435 30.39 -55.16 5.97
N SER A 436 29.97 -54.27 5.10
CA SER A 436 30.74 -53.07 4.78
C SER A 436 30.02 -51.81 5.22
N ARG A 437 30.74 -51.02 5.96
CA ARG A 437 30.28 -49.66 6.34
C ARG A 437 31.15 -48.64 5.62
N SER A 438 30.60 -47.91 4.70
CA SER A 438 31.33 -46.84 4.04
C SER A 438 30.75 -45.49 4.46
N GLN A 439 31.65 -44.61 4.87
CA GLN A 439 31.32 -43.23 5.20
C GLN A 439 32.10 -42.35 4.22
N SER A 440 31.41 -41.68 3.34
CA SER A 440 32.04 -40.74 2.42
C SER A 440 31.60 -39.31 2.76
N GLU A 441 32.59 -38.48 2.97
CA GLU A 441 32.41 -37.06 3.15
C GLU A 441 33.07 -36.37 1.92
N SER A 442 32.28 -35.82 1.02
CA SER A 442 32.80 -35.05 -0.10
C SER A 442 32.48 -33.56 0.09
N ARG A 443 33.52 -32.75 0.08
CA ARG A 443 33.42 -31.30 0.02
C ARG A 443 33.77 -30.87 -1.40
N GLY A 444 32.78 -30.49 -2.18
CA GLY A 444 32.99 -29.95 -3.52
C GLY A 444 32.61 -28.45 -3.53
N ARG A 445 33.51 -27.62 -4.06
CA ARG A 445 33.24 -26.23 -4.40
C ARG A 445 33.19 -26.14 -5.92
N SER A 446 32.02 -25.94 -6.50
CA SER A 446 31.92 -25.79 -7.95
C SER A 446 31.59 -24.35 -8.30
N SER A 447 32.30 -23.81 -9.26
CA SER A 447 32.00 -22.54 -9.90
C SER A 447 31.18 -22.76 -11.19
N SER A 448 30.40 -21.77 -11.58
CA SER A 448 29.26 -21.76 -12.49
C SER A 448 29.48 -22.27 -13.96
N SER A 449 30.50 -23.03 -14.26
CA SER A 449 30.70 -23.62 -15.59
C SER A 449 31.41 -24.99 -15.56
N GLY A 450 31.36 -25.69 -14.41
CA GLY A 450 32.18 -26.87 -14.20
C GLY A 450 31.38 -28.16 -14.17
N THR A 451 31.94 -29.15 -14.89
CA THR A 451 31.62 -30.55 -14.68
C THR A 451 32.22 -30.95 -13.31
N SER A 452 31.39 -31.35 -12.36
CA SER A 452 31.91 -31.90 -11.11
C SER A 452 32.22 -33.37 -11.27
N GLU A 453 33.48 -33.74 -11.16
CA GLU A 453 33.89 -35.13 -11.01
C GLU A 453 34.08 -35.42 -9.53
N SER A 454 33.36 -36.41 -9.01
CA SER A 454 33.60 -36.96 -7.68
C SER A 454 34.29 -38.32 -7.84
N GLU A 455 35.51 -38.41 -7.37
CA GLU A 455 36.21 -39.71 -7.23
C GLU A 455 35.93 -40.24 -5.82
N GLY A 456 35.27 -41.38 -5.78
CA GLY A 456 35.14 -42.18 -4.57
C GLY A 456 35.86 -43.53 -4.80
N THR A 457 36.92 -43.79 -4.05
CA THR A 457 37.59 -45.11 -4.06
C THR A 457 36.95 -46.01 -3.00
N ASN A 458 36.25 -47.04 -3.45
CA ASN A 458 35.84 -48.17 -2.60
C ASN A 458 36.77 -49.34 -2.89
N SER A 459 37.59 -49.76 -1.93
CA SER A 459 38.32 -51.02 -1.99
C SER A 459 37.56 -52.12 -1.24
N SER A 460 37.07 -53.10 -1.98
CA SER A 460 36.56 -54.31 -1.40
C SER A 460 37.29 -55.50 -2.02
N THR A 461 37.90 -56.35 -1.19
CA THR A 461 38.52 -57.56 -1.63
C THR A 461 37.56 -58.71 -1.37
N SER A 462 37.07 -59.36 -2.42
CA SER A 462 36.28 -60.58 -2.29
C SER A 462 36.90 -61.69 -3.20
N THR A 463 37.20 -62.81 -2.65
CA THR A 463 37.61 -64.02 -3.36
C THR A 463 36.43 -64.95 -3.47
N GLY A 464 35.91 -65.14 -4.65
CA GLY A 464 34.82 -66.09 -4.91
C GLY A 464 34.30 -66.03 -6.35
N LYS A 465 33.79 -67.10 -6.85
CA LYS A 465 33.05 -67.20 -8.11
C LYS A 465 31.61 -66.77 -7.82
N SER A 466 31.16 -65.68 -8.35
CA SER A 466 29.77 -65.28 -8.20
C SER A 466 29.10 -65.13 -9.56
N TRP A 467 27.89 -65.63 -9.66
CA TRP A 467 26.95 -65.39 -10.73
C TRP A 467 25.82 -64.52 -10.15
N GLY A 468 25.47 -63.42 -10.74
CA GLY A 468 24.42 -62.56 -10.18
C GLY A 468 23.69 -61.72 -11.22
N ILE A 469 22.41 -61.57 -11.04
CA ILE A 469 21.58 -60.59 -11.71
C ILE A 469 21.37 -59.43 -10.72
N ASN A 470 21.87 -58.25 -11.03
CA ASN A 470 21.64 -57.05 -10.20
C ASN A 470 20.46 -56.25 -10.82
N SER A 471 19.38 -56.14 -10.11
CA SER A 471 18.33 -55.16 -10.41
C SER A 471 18.34 -54.04 -9.37
N SER A 472 18.55 -52.82 -9.81
CA SER A 472 18.51 -51.67 -8.95
C SER A 472 17.32 -50.81 -9.29
N ARG A 473 16.55 -50.46 -8.27
CA ARG A 473 15.44 -49.48 -8.36
C ARG A 473 15.75 -48.30 -7.46
N SER A 474 16.00 -47.17 -8.09
CA SER A 474 16.24 -45.94 -7.31
C SER A 474 15.04 -45.04 -7.39
N ARG A 475 14.62 -44.51 -6.26
CA ARG A 475 13.54 -43.52 -6.13
C ARG A 475 14.14 -42.32 -5.41
N SER A 476 14.15 -41.17 -6.07
CA SER A 476 14.53 -39.91 -5.45
C SER A 476 13.31 -38.99 -5.28
N GLN A 477 13.18 -38.42 -4.11
CA GLN A 477 12.19 -37.38 -3.81
C GLN A 477 12.95 -36.10 -3.46
N ASN A 478 12.62 -35.03 -4.17
CA ASN A 478 13.20 -33.71 -3.94
C ASN A 478 12.17 -32.82 -3.25
N TYR A 479 12.51 -32.29 -2.09
CA TYR A 479 11.70 -31.31 -1.36
C TYR A 479 12.42 -29.97 -1.39
N THR A 480 11.69 -28.91 -1.71
CA THR A 480 12.23 -27.54 -1.68
C THR A 480 11.46 -26.76 -0.64
N TYR A 481 12.17 -26.20 0.33
CA TYR A 481 11.60 -25.37 1.39
C TYR A 481 12.10 -23.94 1.20
N ALA A 482 11.20 -22.95 1.21
CA ALA A 482 11.57 -21.55 1.26
C ALA A 482 11.53 -21.05 2.71
N GLN A 483 12.65 -20.54 3.18
CA GLN A 483 12.73 -19.93 4.50
C GLN A 483 12.20 -18.50 4.40
N GLY A 484 11.04 -18.20 5.02
CA GLY A 484 10.49 -16.85 5.14
C GLY A 484 9.44 -16.47 4.09
N MET A 485 8.41 -17.27 3.91
CA MET A 485 7.22 -16.82 3.15
C MET A 485 6.43 -15.75 3.91
N ILE A 486 5.77 -14.87 3.14
CA ILE A 486 4.97 -13.72 3.57
C ILE A 486 3.86 -14.10 4.57
N PHE A 487 3.48 -15.38 4.61
CA PHE A 487 2.38 -15.90 5.40
C PHE A 487 2.85 -17.01 6.33
N ARG A 488 3.00 -16.70 7.62
CA ARG A 488 3.24 -17.70 8.68
C ARG A 488 2.06 -18.66 8.94
N HIS A 489 0.99 -18.60 8.18
CA HIS A 489 -0.22 -19.40 8.39
C HIS A 489 -0.34 -20.63 7.48
N TYR A 490 0.67 -20.88 6.67
CA TYR A 490 0.74 -22.15 5.93
C TYR A 490 1.93 -22.91 6.49
N ASP A 491 1.62 -24.08 7.08
CA ASP A 491 2.59 -25.12 7.40
C ASP A 491 3.62 -25.23 6.26
N ASP A 492 4.90 -25.49 6.59
CA ASP A 492 6.03 -25.67 5.67
C ASP A 492 5.59 -26.31 4.35
N GLU A 493 5.04 -25.55 3.43
CA GLU A 493 4.53 -26.07 2.18
C GLU A 493 5.69 -26.38 1.24
N ARG A 494 5.68 -27.60 0.78
CA ARG A 494 6.58 -28.09 -0.26
C ARG A 494 6.39 -27.28 -1.52
N ILE A 495 7.37 -26.46 -1.88
CA ILE A 495 7.32 -25.63 -3.10
C ILE A 495 7.45 -26.49 -4.36
N GLY A 496 7.95 -27.72 -4.24
CA GLY A 496 8.04 -28.64 -5.36
C GLY A 496 8.31 -30.07 -4.91
N ASP A 497 7.60 -31.01 -5.50
CA ASP A 497 7.84 -32.44 -5.39
C ASP A 497 8.19 -33.00 -6.78
N SER A 498 9.46 -33.30 -7.04
CA SER A 498 9.86 -33.99 -8.27
C SER A 498 10.24 -35.41 -7.93
N ARG A 499 9.54 -36.37 -8.56
CA ARG A 499 9.83 -37.79 -8.44
C ARG A 499 10.56 -38.25 -9.69
N SER A 500 11.80 -38.76 -9.52
CA SER A 500 12.48 -39.47 -10.58
C SER A 500 12.62 -40.97 -10.21
N GLN A 501 12.29 -41.79 -11.15
CA GLN A 501 12.42 -43.23 -10.98
C GLN A 501 13.32 -43.74 -12.09
N SER A 502 14.44 -44.37 -11.74
CA SER A 502 15.33 -45.05 -12.70
C SER A 502 15.37 -46.55 -12.35
N GLN A 503 15.30 -47.34 -13.39
CA GLN A 503 15.42 -48.81 -13.29
C GLN A 503 16.55 -49.23 -14.19
N GLY A 504 17.54 -49.89 -13.61
CA GLY A 504 18.69 -50.39 -14.34
C GLY A 504 18.88 -51.91 -14.07
N GLU A 505 19.12 -52.66 -15.11
CA GLU A 505 19.43 -54.07 -15.02
C GLU A 505 20.82 -54.31 -15.64
N SER A 506 21.74 -54.84 -14.85
CA SER A 506 23.04 -55.25 -15.38
C SER A 506 23.38 -56.71 -15.12
N LYS A 507 23.82 -57.42 -16.14
CA LYS A 507 24.27 -58.85 -16.07
C LYS A 507 25.77 -58.85 -16.22
N GLY A 508 26.52 -59.42 -15.25
CA GLY A 508 27.97 -59.48 -15.30
C GLY A 508 28.51 -60.81 -14.80
N TRP A 509 29.62 -61.32 -15.47
CA TRP A 509 30.45 -62.43 -15.00
C TRP A 509 31.72 -61.89 -14.44
N THR A 510 32.12 -62.26 -13.24
CA THR A 510 33.44 -61.94 -12.73
C THR A 510 34.09 -63.19 -12.19
N LYS A 511 35.34 -63.46 -12.64
CA LYS A 511 36.20 -64.55 -12.21
C LYS A 511 37.52 -63.89 -11.76
N GLY A 512 37.75 -63.81 -10.46
CA GLY A 512 39.01 -63.34 -9.93
C GLY A 512 38.87 -62.18 -8.96
N GLU A 513 39.96 -61.80 -8.32
CA GLU A 513 40.06 -60.60 -7.46
C GLU A 513 39.76 -59.39 -8.27
N SER A 514 38.73 -58.70 -7.89
CA SER A 514 38.37 -57.42 -8.50
C SER A 514 38.66 -56.27 -7.57
N HIS A 515 39.53 -55.36 -8.02
CA HIS A 515 39.66 -54.04 -7.49
C HIS A 515 38.67 -53.19 -8.33
N GLY A 516 37.50 -52.91 -7.79
CA GLY A 516 36.49 -52.06 -8.48
C GLY A 516 36.68 -50.57 -8.14
N VAL A 517 37.12 -49.80 -9.11
CA VAL A 517 37.02 -48.32 -9.07
C VAL A 517 35.80 -47.97 -9.91
N SER A 518 34.75 -47.45 -9.30
CA SER A 518 33.62 -46.95 -10.07
C SER A 518 33.74 -45.46 -10.23
N HIS A 519 33.82 -45.03 -11.51
CA HIS A 519 33.71 -43.63 -11.88
C HIS A 519 32.28 -43.34 -12.25
N GLY A 520 31.62 -42.49 -11.49
CA GLY A 520 30.29 -41.97 -11.81
C GLY A 520 30.36 -40.48 -12.22
N THR A 521 30.09 -40.20 -13.48
CA THR A 521 29.98 -38.82 -13.95
C THR A 521 28.50 -38.41 -13.91
N SER A 522 28.17 -37.45 -13.07
CA SER A 522 26.86 -36.79 -13.12
C SER A 522 27.03 -35.37 -13.68
N ARG A 523 26.26 -35.06 -14.72
CA ARG A 523 26.23 -33.75 -15.37
C ARG A 523 25.00 -33.03 -14.88
N SER A 524 25.16 -32.04 -14.02
CA SER A 524 24.09 -31.09 -13.67
C SER A 524 24.53 -29.71 -14.09
N GLN A 525 23.69 -29.01 -14.81
CA GLN A 525 23.86 -27.62 -15.18
C GLN A 525 23.05 -26.79 -14.24
N THR A 526 23.73 -26.12 -13.33
CA THR A 526 23.10 -25.18 -12.36
C THR A 526 23.89 -23.88 -12.40
N ASP A 527 23.20 -22.78 -12.66
CA ASP A 527 23.76 -21.44 -12.53
C ASP A 527 23.76 -21.05 -11.04
N GLY A 528 24.86 -21.25 -10.38
CA GLY A 528 25.03 -20.88 -8.97
C GLY A 528 26.09 -21.65 -8.22
N THR A 529 26.54 -21.09 -7.11
CA THR A 529 27.48 -21.75 -6.17
C THR A 529 26.69 -22.65 -5.22
N SER A 530 27.00 -23.97 -5.23
CA SER A 530 26.35 -24.92 -4.31
C SER A 530 27.34 -25.53 -3.33
N GLN A 531 26.93 -25.75 -2.10
CA GLN A 531 27.65 -26.49 -1.09
C GLN A 531 26.83 -27.73 -0.73
N THR A 532 27.37 -28.91 -0.98
CA THR A 532 26.68 -30.18 -0.75
C THR A 532 27.35 -30.93 0.39
N ARG A 533 26.58 -31.32 1.41
CA ARG A 533 27.03 -32.19 2.48
C ARG A 533 26.16 -33.44 2.46
N GLY A 534 26.77 -34.60 2.19
CA GLY A 534 26.04 -35.85 2.12
C GLY A 534 26.60 -36.89 3.10
N THR A 535 25.71 -37.57 3.81
CA THR A 535 26.07 -38.75 4.62
C THR A 535 25.25 -39.93 4.11
N SER A 536 25.92 -40.97 3.63
CA SER A 536 25.25 -42.19 3.23
C SER A 536 25.58 -43.34 4.20
N ILE A 537 24.51 -44.00 4.66
CA ILE A 537 24.61 -45.21 5.48
C ILE A 537 24.03 -46.37 4.66
N SER A 538 24.86 -47.38 4.35
CA SER A 538 24.37 -48.61 3.71
C SER A 538 24.37 -49.75 4.69
N GLU A 539 23.24 -50.40 4.86
CA GLU A 539 23.06 -51.60 5.66
C GLU A 539 22.78 -52.76 4.69
N THR A 540 23.64 -53.79 4.72
CA THR A 540 23.43 -54.99 3.91
C THR A 540 23.05 -56.13 4.79
N VAL A 541 21.77 -56.61 4.64
CA VAL A 541 21.28 -57.80 5.35
C VAL A 541 21.34 -58.99 4.39
N GLY A 542 22.23 -59.95 4.69
CA GLY A 542 22.35 -61.22 3.91
C GLY A 542 21.44 -62.28 4.51
N ALA A 543 20.53 -62.85 3.69
CA ALA A 543 19.81 -64.06 4.07
C ALA A 543 20.63 -65.30 3.64
N THR A 544 20.53 -66.44 4.38
CA THR A 544 21.22 -67.72 4.18
C THR A 544 20.89 -68.46 2.85
N SER A 545 20.07 -67.89 2.00
CA SER A 545 19.66 -68.31 0.67
C SER A 545 20.37 -67.59 -0.46
N GLY A 546 21.39 -66.77 -0.24
CA GLY A 546 22.16 -66.08 -1.27
C GLY A 546 21.55 -64.81 -1.88
N THR A 547 20.46 -64.28 -1.32
CA THR A 547 19.86 -63.03 -1.73
C THR A 547 20.32 -61.94 -0.76
N SER A 548 20.99 -60.94 -1.24
CA SER A 548 21.32 -59.72 -0.46
C SER A 548 20.48 -58.56 -0.92
N GLN A 549 19.83 -57.90 0.02
CA GLN A 549 19.13 -56.64 -0.21
C GLN A 549 19.97 -55.52 0.38
N SER A 550 20.33 -54.54 -0.44
CA SER A 550 20.94 -53.27 0.03
C SER A 550 19.96 -52.16 -0.09
N ARG A 551 19.82 -51.42 1.02
CA ARG A 551 19.01 -50.22 1.05
C ARG A 551 19.95 -49.07 1.44
N THR A 552 20.08 -48.12 0.55
CA THR A 552 20.87 -46.91 0.80
C THR A 552 19.91 -45.74 0.86
N ALA A 553 19.90 -45.08 2.03
CA ALA A 553 19.17 -43.82 2.20
C ALA A 553 20.20 -42.70 2.37
N GLY A 554 20.09 -41.67 1.55
CA GLY A 554 20.92 -40.49 1.59
C GLY A 554 20.08 -39.23 1.68
N SER A 555 20.47 -38.26 2.52
CA SER A 555 19.90 -36.92 2.49
C SER A 555 21.03 -35.92 2.17
N SER A 556 20.78 -35.02 1.24
CA SER A 556 21.69 -33.94 0.94
C SER A 556 20.94 -32.61 1.02
N GLU A 557 21.50 -31.65 1.72
CA GLU A 557 21.03 -30.28 1.77
C GLU A 557 21.88 -29.43 0.83
N THR A 558 21.22 -28.72 -0.07
CA THR A 558 21.87 -27.81 -1.02
C THR A 558 21.26 -26.42 -0.85
N ILE A 559 22.11 -25.44 -0.53
CA ILE A 559 21.70 -24.02 -0.48
C ILE A 559 21.81 -23.48 -1.90
N GLN A 560 20.69 -23.02 -2.43
CA GLN A 560 20.61 -22.40 -3.76
C GLN A 560 20.11 -20.96 -3.63
N LYS A 561 20.63 -20.08 -4.52
CA LYS A 561 20.09 -18.74 -4.69
C LYS A 561 18.79 -18.80 -5.48
N ARG A 562 17.83 -18.04 -5.02
CA ARG A 562 16.56 -17.83 -5.71
C ARG A 562 16.18 -16.36 -5.60
N ALA A 563 15.54 -15.79 -6.61
CA ALA A 563 14.87 -14.50 -6.45
C ALA A 563 13.91 -14.57 -5.24
N LEU A 564 13.90 -13.55 -4.38
CA LEU A 564 12.97 -13.50 -3.23
C LEU A 564 11.51 -13.66 -3.70
N VAL A 565 11.20 -13.06 -4.85
CA VAL A 565 9.95 -13.26 -5.59
C VAL A 565 10.30 -13.37 -7.07
N THR A 566 9.89 -14.44 -7.72
CA THR A 566 10.10 -14.62 -9.15
C THR A 566 9.13 -13.75 -9.97
N PRO A 567 9.42 -13.47 -11.25
CA PRO A 567 8.52 -12.70 -12.11
C PRO A 567 7.11 -13.30 -12.20
N ASP A 568 7.00 -14.63 -12.22
CA ASP A 568 5.71 -15.34 -12.26
C ASP A 568 4.93 -15.16 -10.94
N GLU A 569 5.62 -15.28 -9.81
CA GLU A 569 5.03 -15.05 -8.50
C GLU A 569 4.57 -13.59 -8.33
N ILE A 570 5.31 -12.62 -8.86
CA ILE A 570 4.86 -11.22 -8.87
C ILE A 570 3.52 -11.08 -9.59
N GLY A 571 3.39 -11.75 -10.75
CA GLY A 571 2.15 -11.74 -11.52
C GLY A 571 0.98 -12.44 -10.83
N GLN A 572 1.23 -13.42 -9.97
CA GLN A 572 0.20 -14.19 -9.28
C GLN A 572 -0.14 -13.60 -7.90
N VAL A 573 0.86 -13.38 -7.05
CA VAL A 573 0.66 -12.97 -5.65
C VAL A 573 0.17 -11.52 -5.55
N PHE A 574 0.67 -10.65 -6.42
CA PHE A 574 0.31 -9.23 -6.44
C PHE A 574 -0.68 -8.88 -7.55
N SER A 575 -1.45 -9.85 -8.03
CA SER A 575 -2.55 -9.61 -8.98
C SER A 575 -3.74 -8.93 -8.30
N CYS A 576 -4.69 -8.44 -9.09
CA CYS A 576 -5.97 -7.97 -8.55
C CYS A 576 -6.96 -9.11 -8.25
N ILE A 577 -6.68 -10.33 -8.73
CA ILE A 577 -7.47 -11.53 -8.46
C ILE A 577 -6.59 -12.45 -7.63
N ASP A 578 -6.39 -12.12 -6.36
CA ASP A 578 -5.73 -13.02 -5.43
C ASP A 578 -6.81 -13.83 -4.69
N GLU A 579 -6.97 -15.11 -5.07
CA GLU A 579 -7.89 -16.04 -4.41
C GLU A 579 -7.57 -16.24 -2.92
N ARG A 580 -6.35 -15.89 -2.49
CA ARG A 580 -5.90 -15.96 -1.10
C ARG A 580 -6.21 -14.69 -0.32
N ALA A 581 -6.58 -13.60 -0.99
CA ALA A 581 -6.90 -12.37 -0.31
C ALA A 581 -8.19 -12.52 0.51
N HIS A 582 -8.21 -11.87 1.67
CA HIS A 582 -9.45 -11.69 2.41
C HIS A 582 -10.50 -11.03 1.51
N PRO A 583 -11.77 -11.47 1.50
CA PRO A 583 -12.81 -10.94 0.59
C PRO A 583 -12.95 -9.41 0.61
N ALA A 584 -12.61 -8.76 1.73
CA ALA A 584 -12.64 -7.31 1.89
C ALA A 584 -11.46 -6.56 1.24
N TYR A 585 -10.45 -7.27 0.72
CA TYR A 585 -9.25 -6.62 0.17
C TYR A 585 -9.07 -7.00 -1.31
N PRO A 586 -8.81 -6.01 -2.19
CA PRO A 586 -8.64 -6.24 -3.63
C PRO A 586 -7.27 -6.88 -3.98
N GLY A 587 -6.59 -7.53 -3.06
CA GLY A 587 -5.30 -8.20 -3.22
C GLY A 587 -4.15 -7.48 -2.52
N LEU A 588 -2.93 -7.90 -2.82
CA LEU A 588 -1.71 -7.38 -2.21
C LEU A 588 -1.02 -6.35 -3.10
N ALA A 589 -0.25 -5.46 -2.46
CA ALA A 589 0.74 -4.61 -3.09
C ALA A 589 2.13 -4.96 -2.58
N LEU A 590 3.09 -5.01 -3.49
CA LEU A 590 4.50 -5.05 -3.17
C LEU A 590 5.02 -3.62 -3.00
N VAL A 591 5.50 -3.31 -1.82
CA VAL A 591 6.00 -1.98 -1.47
C VAL A 591 7.50 -2.04 -1.24
N VAL A 592 8.23 -1.22 -1.99
CA VAL A 592 9.68 -1.07 -1.85
C VAL A 592 9.98 0.33 -1.33
N ILE A 593 10.44 0.39 -0.09
CA ILE A 593 10.88 1.61 0.59
C ILE A 593 12.40 1.67 0.49
N SER A 594 12.95 2.80 0.05
CA SER A 594 14.40 2.95 -0.09
C SER A 594 15.13 2.75 1.23
N GLY A 595 16.07 1.81 1.25
CA GLY A 595 16.85 1.46 2.46
C GLY A 595 16.13 0.52 3.44
N ALA A 596 14.95 -0.01 3.07
CA ALA A 596 14.20 -0.98 3.85
C ALA A 596 14.03 -2.31 3.09
N ARG A 597 13.65 -3.35 3.82
CA ARG A 597 13.23 -4.62 3.21
C ARG A 597 11.90 -4.44 2.48
N PRO A 598 11.64 -5.20 1.41
CA PRO A 598 10.36 -5.16 0.72
C PRO A 598 9.21 -5.58 1.65
N VAL A 599 8.08 -4.95 1.47
CA VAL A 599 6.87 -5.16 2.29
C VAL A 599 5.72 -5.59 1.39
N ALA A 600 4.95 -6.58 1.81
CA ALA A 600 3.67 -6.90 1.21
C ALA A 600 2.54 -6.31 2.07
N LEU A 601 1.68 -5.51 1.46
CA LEU A 601 0.57 -4.85 2.15
C LEU A 601 -0.76 -5.22 1.49
N ARG A 602 -1.82 -5.29 2.27
CA ARG A 602 -3.18 -5.44 1.76
C ARG A 602 -3.66 -4.12 1.16
N ARG A 603 -4.07 -4.14 -0.09
CA ARG A 603 -4.73 -3.01 -0.74
C ARG A 603 -6.15 -2.88 -0.21
N VAL A 604 -6.67 -1.67 -0.17
CA VAL A 604 -8.03 -1.41 0.27
C VAL A 604 -8.71 -0.43 -0.69
N ASN A 605 -9.91 -0.74 -1.12
CA ASN A 605 -10.74 0.22 -1.85
C ASN A 605 -11.25 1.29 -0.89
N TYR A 606 -11.20 2.57 -1.29
CA TYR A 606 -11.66 3.67 -0.45
C TYR A 606 -13.14 3.55 -0.07
N TYR A 607 -13.97 2.92 -0.89
CA TYR A 607 -15.40 2.76 -0.66
C TYR A 607 -15.77 1.53 0.19
N GLU A 608 -14.80 0.69 0.54
CA GLU A 608 -15.01 -0.53 1.36
C GLU A 608 -14.34 -0.43 2.73
N ASP A 609 -13.31 0.41 2.88
CA ASP A 609 -12.55 0.50 4.12
C ASP A 609 -13.06 1.63 5.01
N PHE A 610 -13.27 1.31 6.27
CA PHE A 610 -13.79 2.23 7.30
C PHE A 610 -12.93 3.48 7.53
N GLN A 611 -11.64 3.46 7.14
CA GLN A 611 -10.76 4.62 7.25
C GLN A 611 -11.26 5.81 6.42
N PHE A 612 -11.90 5.52 5.30
CA PHE A 612 -12.32 6.53 4.33
C PHE A 612 -13.79 6.89 4.41
N LEU A 613 -14.60 6.07 5.08
CA LEU A 613 -16.05 6.24 5.10
C LEU A 613 -16.47 7.58 5.71
N GLY A 614 -17.36 8.29 5.02
CA GLY A 614 -17.75 9.66 5.38
C GLY A 614 -16.69 10.72 5.02
N LEU A 615 -15.70 10.36 4.19
CA LEU A 615 -14.62 11.25 3.75
C LEU A 615 -14.54 11.41 2.21
N PHE A 616 -15.54 10.94 1.47
CA PHE A 616 -15.56 11.02 -0.01
C PHE A 616 -16.99 11.19 -0.51
N ASP A 617 -17.12 11.69 -1.73
CA ASP A 617 -18.40 11.78 -2.43
C ASP A 617 -18.67 10.49 -3.22
N PRO A 618 -19.95 10.06 -3.34
CA PRO A 618 -20.30 8.89 -4.13
C PRO A 618 -19.90 9.02 -5.60
N HIS A 619 -19.53 7.91 -6.22
CA HIS A 619 -19.30 7.80 -7.65
C HIS A 619 -20.24 6.77 -8.27
N PRO A 620 -20.83 7.03 -9.46
CA PRO A 620 -21.82 6.13 -10.06
C PRO A 620 -21.32 4.70 -10.31
N ASP A 621 -20.03 4.55 -10.59
CA ASP A 621 -19.42 3.25 -10.91
C ASP A 621 -18.89 2.51 -9.68
N HIS A 622 -18.96 3.12 -8.48
CA HIS A 622 -18.41 2.52 -7.26
C HIS A 622 -19.52 2.32 -6.22
N PRO A 623 -19.49 1.19 -5.49
CA PRO A 623 -20.42 0.99 -4.38
C PRO A 623 -20.34 2.11 -3.35
N TYR A 624 -21.49 2.53 -2.87
CA TYR A 624 -21.59 3.47 -1.76
C TYR A 624 -22.56 2.91 -0.72
N VAL A 625 -22.04 2.63 0.46
CA VAL A 625 -22.83 2.17 1.59
C VAL A 625 -22.73 3.22 2.69
N GLY A 626 -23.88 3.63 3.23
CA GLY A 626 -23.94 4.53 4.37
C GLY A 626 -23.23 3.95 5.58
N VAL A 627 -22.67 4.83 6.39
CA VAL A 627 -21.91 4.47 7.60
C VAL A 627 -22.59 5.03 8.82
N LYS A 628 -22.71 4.17 9.84
CA LYS A 628 -23.16 4.57 11.17
C LYS A 628 -22.04 4.41 12.18
N GLU A 629 -22.06 5.23 13.19
CA GLU A 629 -21.19 5.08 14.35
C GLU A 629 -22.04 4.66 15.56
N MET A 630 -21.61 3.59 16.22
CA MET A 630 -22.18 3.14 17.48
C MET A 630 -21.16 3.38 18.58
N THR A 631 -21.57 4.09 19.61
CA THR A 631 -20.78 4.27 20.83
C THR A 631 -21.32 3.35 21.91
N LEU A 632 -20.45 2.53 22.48
CA LEU A 632 -20.75 1.72 23.66
C LEU A 632 -20.46 2.56 24.90
N ASP A 633 -21.48 2.78 25.71
CA ASP A 633 -21.40 3.57 26.93
C ASP A 633 -21.22 2.68 28.17
N ALA A 634 -20.45 3.16 29.13
CA ALA A 634 -20.26 2.51 30.43
C ALA A 634 -21.59 2.31 31.22
N SER A 635 -22.61 3.07 30.92
CA SER A 635 -23.94 2.90 31.53
C SER A 635 -24.57 1.53 31.26
N ALA A 636 -24.24 0.92 30.11
CA ALA A 636 -24.69 -0.44 29.81
C ALA A 636 -24.02 -1.47 30.72
N MET A 637 -22.74 -1.28 31.05
CA MET A 637 -22.01 -2.08 32.02
C MET A 637 -22.50 -1.83 33.44
N GLY A 638 -22.80 -0.56 33.77
CA GLY A 638 -23.37 -0.16 35.08
C GLY A 638 -24.70 -0.81 35.37
N ARG A 639 -25.58 -1.01 34.37
CA ARG A 639 -26.84 -1.74 34.53
C ARG A 639 -26.64 -3.20 34.89
N LEU A 640 -25.64 -3.87 34.35
CA LEU A 640 -25.31 -5.24 34.72
C LEU A 640 -24.64 -5.31 36.08
N LEU A 641 -23.81 -4.34 36.45
CA LEU A 641 -23.22 -4.22 37.79
C LEU A 641 -24.23 -3.98 38.89
N ASN A 642 -25.30 -3.20 38.63
CA ASN A 642 -26.39 -2.97 39.58
C ASN A 642 -27.18 -4.26 39.92
N LEU A 643 -27.09 -5.31 39.09
CA LEU A 643 -27.65 -6.62 39.42
C LEU A 643 -26.87 -7.33 40.55
N PHE A 644 -25.66 -6.88 40.86
CA PHE A 644 -24.77 -7.48 41.86
C PHE A 644 -24.67 -6.66 43.16
N GLY A 645 -25.38 -5.55 43.27
CA GLY A 645 -25.44 -4.70 44.47
C GLY A 645 -24.41 -3.57 44.49
N SER A 646 -24.81 -2.43 45.03
CA SER A 646 -24.13 -1.14 44.87
C SER A 646 -22.94 -0.89 45.81
N GLN A 647 -22.50 -1.81 46.64
CA GLN A 647 -21.38 -1.55 47.54
C GLN A 647 -20.34 -2.67 47.52
N GLY A 648 -19.17 -2.34 47.04
CA GLY A 648 -17.93 -3.11 47.30
C GLY A 648 -17.45 -4.03 46.19
N VAL A 649 -18.11 -4.09 45.01
CA VAL A 649 -17.62 -4.89 43.90
C VAL A 649 -16.92 -3.95 42.90
N TRP A 650 -15.58 -3.95 42.93
CA TRP A 650 -14.76 -3.19 42.02
C TRP A 650 -14.47 -4.04 40.78
N MET A 651 -15.25 -3.84 39.71
CA MET A 651 -14.93 -4.35 38.38
C MET A 651 -14.38 -3.22 37.56
N PHE A 652 -13.29 -3.46 36.84
CA PHE A 652 -12.70 -2.48 35.95
C PHE A 652 -12.23 -3.14 34.66
N ILE A 653 -12.12 -2.35 33.63
CA ILE A 653 -11.52 -2.79 32.39
C ILE A 653 -10.01 -2.85 32.63
N GLU A 654 -9.45 -4.05 32.52
CA GLU A 654 -8.02 -4.29 32.75
C GLU A 654 -7.19 -3.71 31.61
N GLU A 655 -7.58 -4.05 30.40
CA GLU A 655 -6.93 -3.61 29.17
C GLU A 655 -7.90 -3.58 28.00
N TRP A 656 -7.58 -2.73 27.04
CA TRP A 656 -8.18 -2.80 25.72
C TRP A 656 -7.33 -3.68 24.81
N LEU A 657 -7.98 -4.63 24.13
CA LEU A 657 -7.37 -5.51 23.16
C LEU A 657 -7.36 -4.89 21.76
N ILE A 658 -7.81 -3.64 21.64
CA ILE A 658 -8.01 -2.91 20.40
C ILE A 658 -7.42 -1.51 20.45
N GLN A 659 -7.14 -0.95 19.26
CA GLN A 659 -6.68 0.42 19.08
C GLN A 659 -7.56 1.16 18.08
N PRO A 660 -7.66 2.50 18.15
CA PRO A 660 -8.33 3.30 17.12
C PRO A 660 -7.75 2.99 15.73
N GLY A 661 -8.62 2.83 14.73
CA GLY A 661 -8.26 2.44 13.38
C GLY A 661 -8.18 0.93 13.12
N GLN A 662 -8.24 0.10 14.15
CA GLN A 662 -8.26 -1.35 14.01
C GLN A 662 -9.62 -1.86 13.52
N MET A 663 -9.60 -2.85 12.64
CA MET A 663 -10.81 -3.59 12.24
C MET A 663 -11.12 -4.67 13.25
N VAL A 664 -12.38 -4.83 13.57
CA VAL A 664 -12.89 -5.87 14.46
C VAL A 664 -14.09 -6.57 13.82
N THR A 665 -14.26 -7.83 14.16
CA THR A 665 -15.41 -8.65 13.73
C THR A 665 -16.46 -8.69 14.86
N ALA A 666 -17.74 -8.77 14.51
CA ALA A 666 -18.80 -8.94 15.52
C ALA A 666 -18.53 -10.16 16.42
N GLY A 667 -18.53 -9.95 17.72
CA GLY A 667 -18.20 -10.99 18.71
C GLY A 667 -16.73 -11.13 19.08
N GLU A 668 -15.83 -10.43 18.39
CA GLU A 668 -14.40 -10.41 18.74
C GLU A 668 -14.17 -9.77 20.12
N PRO A 669 -13.30 -10.31 21.00
CA PRO A 669 -12.98 -9.69 22.28
C PRO A 669 -12.19 -8.40 22.06
N VAL A 670 -12.74 -7.28 22.58
CA VAL A 670 -12.18 -5.93 22.44
C VAL A 670 -11.67 -5.34 23.74
N GLY A 671 -12.04 -5.91 24.87
CA GLY A 671 -11.56 -5.49 26.19
C GLY A 671 -11.71 -6.59 27.21
N ALA A 672 -10.83 -6.60 28.23
CA ALA A 672 -10.86 -7.56 29.32
C ALA A 672 -11.40 -6.90 30.59
N ILE A 673 -12.39 -7.54 31.24
CA ILE A 673 -12.96 -7.11 32.52
C ILE A 673 -12.33 -7.93 33.61
N ARG A 674 -11.78 -7.26 34.62
CA ARG A 674 -11.14 -7.86 35.77
C ARG A 674 -12.00 -7.68 37.03
N TRP A 675 -12.00 -8.73 37.86
CA TRP A 675 -12.47 -8.67 39.20
C TRP A 675 -11.49 -9.38 40.13
N ALA A 676 -11.13 -8.72 41.21
CA ALA A 676 -10.09 -9.16 42.14
C ALA A 676 -8.71 -9.33 41.49
N LYS A 677 -8.25 -10.37 41.02
CA LYS A 677 -6.99 -10.57 40.28
C LYS A 677 -7.15 -11.43 39.05
N GLU A 678 -8.38 -11.73 38.69
CA GLU A 678 -8.70 -12.62 37.59
C GLU A 678 -9.55 -11.92 36.52
N THR A 679 -9.24 -12.16 35.27
CA THR A 679 -10.09 -11.75 34.14
C THR A 679 -11.33 -12.63 34.13
N ILE A 680 -12.52 -12.04 34.30
CA ILE A 680 -13.79 -12.75 34.46
C ILE A 680 -14.63 -12.77 33.20
N ALA A 681 -14.46 -11.80 32.33
CA ALA A 681 -15.24 -11.65 31.09
C ALA A 681 -14.50 -10.76 30.10
N HIS A 682 -14.89 -10.87 28.82
CA HIS A 682 -14.47 -9.95 27.77
C HIS A 682 -15.63 -9.07 27.35
N ILE A 683 -15.31 -7.82 26.97
CA ILE A 683 -16.20 -6.97 26.20
C ILE A 683 -16.02 -7.41 24.75
N ARG A 684 -17.11 -7.66 24.03
CA ARG A 684 -17.08 -8.09 22.63
C ARG A 684 -17.51 -6.97 21.69
N ALA A 685 -16.94 -6.94 20.49
CA ALA A 685 -17.39 -6.02 19.45
C ALA A 685 -18.87 -6.25 19.15
N PRO A 686 -19.76 -5.24 19.29
CA PRO A 686 -21.18 -5.41 19.03
C PRO A 686 -21.50 -5.61 17.54
N ARG A 687 -20.62 -5.13 16.66
CA ARG A 687 -20.70 -5.23 15.20
C ARG A 687 -19.32 -5.36 14.59
N SER A 688 -19.27 -5.87 13.38
CA SER A 688 -18.05 -5.77 12.56
C SER A 688 -17.84 -4.34 12.13
N GLY A 689 -16.61 -3.84 12.23
CA GLY A 689 -16.36 -2.45 11.86
C GLY A 689 -14.98 -1.96 12.28
N MET A 690 -14.75 -0.68 12.08
CA MET A 690 -13.50 -0.01 12.51
C MET A 690 -13.70 0.66 13.86
N VAL A 691 -12.78 0.45 14.77
CA VAL A 691 -12.72 1.15 16.06
C VAL A 691 -12.41 2.63 15.82
N ALA A 692 -13.36 3.50 16.12
CA ALA A 692 -13.22 4.94 15.89
C ALA A 692 -12.55 5.64 17.08
N ALA A 693 -12.88 5.23 18.31
CA ALA A 693 -12.30 5.77 19.53
C ALA A 693 -12.29 4.72 20.63
N VAL A 694 -11.33 4.81 21.56
CA VAL A 694 -11.21 3.96 22.75
C VAL A 694 -10.93 4.86 23.95
N ALA A 695 -11.66 4.67 25.04
CA ALA A 695 -11.46 5.44 26.26
C ALA A 695 -10.13 5.09 26.92
N ALA A 696 -9.45 6.08 27.47
CA ALA A 696 -8.24 5.86 28.25
C ALA A 696 -8.53 5.06 29.53
N ILE A 697 -7.76 4.00 29.78
CA ILE A 697 -7.83 3.25 31.04
C ILE A 697 -7.02 4.00 32.09
N GLN A 698 -7.67 4.38 33.17
CA GLN A 698 -7.00 4.93 34.34
C GLN A 698 -6.76 3.81 35.37
N ASN A 699 -5.52 3.51 35.67
CA ASN A 699 -5.14 2.49 36.65
C ASN A 699 -5.81 2.73 37.99
N GLY A 700 -6.62 1.77 38.45
CA GLY A 700 -7.21 1.73 39.81
C GLY A 700 -8.43 2.60 40.06
N SER A 701 -9.07 3.17 39.08
CA SER A 701 -10.32 3.93 39.21
C SER A 701 -11.55 3.11 38.83
N SER A 702 -12.73 3.53 39.34
CA SER A 702 -14.05 3.04 38.92
C SER A 702 -14.17 2.94 37.42
N PRO A 703 -15.08 2.08 36.88
CA PRO A 703 -15.30 2.04 35.45
C PRO A 703 -15.58 3.46 34.94
N PRO A 704 -14.99 3.85 33.80
CA PRO A 704 -15.11 5.20 33.30
C PRO A 704 -16.61 5.52 33.10
N HIS A 705 -17.04 6.70 33.58
CA HIS A 705 -18.34 7.24 33.22
C HIS A 705 -18.23 7.81 31.81
N GLY A 706 -19.10 7.40 30.88
CA GLY A 706 -19.11 7.90 29.50
C GLY A 706 -18.80 6.82 28.46
N PRO A 707 -18.46 7.23 27.24
CA PRO A 707 -18.20 6.31 26.14
C PRO A 707 -16.98 5.42 26.44
N LEU A 708 -17.13 4.10 26.26
CA LEU A 708 -16.06 3.12 26.39
C LEU A 708 -15.24 3.02 25.10
N PHE A 709 -15.93 2.80 24.00
CA PHE A 709 -15.35 2.81 22.65
C PHE A 709 -16.45 3.07 21.63
N SER A 710 -16.06 3.50 20.42
CA SER A 710 -16.98 3.61 19.29
C SER A 710 -16.50 2.79 18.10
N ILE A 711 -17.47 2.24 17.35
CA ILE A 711 -17.24 1.47 16.14
C ILE A 711 -18.02 2.14 15.00
N ARG A 712 -17.34 2.37 13.87
CA ARG A 712 -17.98 2.69 12.59
C ARG A 712 -18.27 1.40 11.85
N TYR A 713 -19.50 1.24 11.41
CA TYR A 713 -19.99 0.04 10.72
C TYR A 713 -20.84 0.42 9.51
N PHE A 714 -20.99 -0.50 8.57
CA PHE A 714 -21.86 -0.31 7.42
C PHE A 714 -23.34 -0.36 7.84
N GLU A 715 -24.16 0.50 7.22
CA GLU A 715 -25.58 0.63 7.54
C GLU A 715 -26.36 -0.66 7.30
N ASP A 716 -25.94 -1.48 6.32
CA ASP A 716 -26.53 -2.75 5.96
C ASP A 716 -26.04 -3.94 6.80
N ASP A 717 -25.07 -3.74 7.72
CA ASP A 717 -24.63 -4.79 8.62
C ASP A 717 -25.73 -5.13 9.65
N ALA A 718 -26.38 -6.29 9.45
CA ALA A 718 -27.43 -6.79 10.32
C ALA A 718 -26.90 -7.48 11.59
N SER A 719 -25.59 -7.75 11.70
CA SER A 719 -24.98 -8.44 12.82
C SER A 719 -24.94 -7.56 14.07
N LEU A 720 -25.78 -7.82 15.05
CA LEU A 720 -25.72 -7.17 16.35
C LEU A 720 -25.52 -8.22 17.44
N ILE A 721 -24.42 -8.12 18.16
CA ILE A 721 -24.06 -9.00 19.26
C ILE A 721 -24.11 -8.22 20.58
N ASP A 722 -24.57 -8.86 21.65
CA ASP A 722 -24.51 -8.25 22.98
C ASP A 722 -23.03 -8.15 23.43
N PRO A 723 -22.48 -6.94 23.57
CA PRO A 723 -21.07 -6.74 23.91
C PRO A 723 -20.72 -7.24 25.32
N PHE A 724 -21.70 -7.44 26.18
CA PHE A 724 -21.52 -7.89 27.56
C PHE A 724 -22.04 -9.32 27.81
N ALA A 725 -22.24 -10.11 26.76
CA ALA A 725 -22.75 -11.48 26.88
C ALA A 725 -21.90 -12.36 27.85
N ASP A 726 -20.58 -12.21 27.81
CA ASP A 726 -19.66 -12.94 28.69
C ASP A 726 -19.83 -12.53 30.15
N LEU A 727 -20.02 -11.24 30.42
CA LEU A 727 -20.27 -10.71 31.76
C LEU A 727 -21.62 -11.16 32.28
N ALA A 728 -22.65 -11.17 31.44
CA ALA A 728 -23.99 -11.68 31.79
C ALA A 728 -23.94 -13.17 32.11
N ALA A 729 -23.22 -13.98 31.31
CA ALA A 729 -23.03 -15.40 31.52
C ALA A 729 -22.25 -15.68 32.82
N TRP A 730 -21.20 -14.91 33.12
CA TRP A 730 -20.48 -14.98 34.38
C TRP A 730 -21.41 -14.64 35.56
N GLY A 731 -22.18 -13.56 35.45
CA GLY A 731 -23.15 -13.19 36.49
C GLY A 731 -24.19 -14.27 36.78
N GLN A 732 -24.71 -14.94 35.75
CA GLN A 732 -25.63 -16.06 35.94
C GLN A 732 -24.94 -17.25 36.65
N ARG A 733 -23.69 -17.59 36.29
CA ARG A 733 -22.92 -18.63 36.98
C ARG A 733 -22.72 -18.29 38.46
N MET A 734 -22.35 -17.07 38.76
CA MET A 734 -22.18 -16.57 40.13
C MET A 734 -23.51 -16.60 40.92
N LYS A 735 -24.61 -16.16 40.30
CA LYS A 735 -25.94 -16.24 40.90
C LYS A 735 -26.29 -17.68 41.25
N LYS A 736 -26.09 -18.61 40.33
CA LYS A 736 -26.35 -20.04 40.56
C LYS A 736 -25.44 -20.60 41.65
N HIS A 737 -24.19 -20.23 41.69
CA HIS A 737 -23.24 -20.62 42.74
C HIS A 737 -23.66 -20.10 44.10
N LEU A 738 -24.06 -18.82 44.21
CA LEU A 738 -24.56 -18.22 45.43
C LEU A 738 -25.88 -18.87 45.95
N ILE A 739 -26.78 -19.23 45.02
CA ILE A 739 -28.01 -19.96 45.37
C ILE A 739 -27.69 -21.34 45.95
N ASN A 740 -26.83 -22.09 45.28
CA ASN A 740 -26.40 -23.41 45.74
C ASN A 740 -25.70 -23.33 47.11
N ARG A 741 -24.83 -22.34 47.27
CA ARG A 741 -24.10 -22.10 48.52
C ARG A 741 -25.04 -21.67 49.66
N ARG A 742 -26.08 -20.90 49.35
CA ARG A 742 -27.16 -20.53 50.28
C ARG A 742 -27.92 -21.77 50.74
N GLU A 743 -28.25 -22.70 49.84
CA GLU A 743 -28.91 -23.97 50.18
C GLU A 743 -28.03 -24.83 51.09
N GLU A 744 -26.70 -24.89 50.82
CA GLU A 744 -25.77 -25.61 51.64
C GLU A 744 -25.65 -25.03 53.05
N ILE A 745 -25.57 -23.67 53.11
CA ILE A 745 -25.54 -22.95 54.40
C ILE A 745 -26.88 -23.17 55.19
N HIS A 746 -28.01 -23.09 54.45
CA HIS A 746 -29.31 -23.34 55.05
C HIS A 746 -29.46 -24.79 55.58
N LYS A 747 -29.01 -25.78 54.80
CA LYS A 747 -28.93 -27.17 55.23
C LYS A 747 -28.00 -27.37 56.42
N SER A 748 -26.89 -26.66 56.46
CA SER A 748 -25.97 -26.68 57.59
C SER A 748 -26.53 -25.99 58.82
N LEU A 749 -27.18 -24.86 58.63
CA LEU A 749 -27.89 -24.15 59.74
C LEU A 749 -29.07 -24.95 60.25
N GLN A 750 -29.85 -25.62 59.39
CA GLN A 750 -30.91 -26.54 59.86
C GLN A 750 -30.32 -27.71 60.65
N LYS A 751 -29.19 -28.27 60.32
CA LYS A 751 -28.50 -29.30 61.10
C LYS A 751 -28.01 -28.78 62.44
N ILE A 752 -27.57 -27.50 62.52
CA ILE A 752 -27.12 -26.86 63.74
C ILE A 752 -28.33 -26.47 64.60
N THR A 753 -29.47 -26.05 64.04
CA THR A 753 -30.70 -25.65 64.77
C THR A 753 -31.45 -26.86 65.33
N LEU A 754 -31.36 -28.03 64.68
CA LEU A 754 -31.86 -29.28 65.19
C LEU A 754 -31.06 -29.84 66.38
N GLY A 755 -29.83 -29.31 66.60
CA GLY A 755 -28.96 -29.76 67.71
C GLY A 755 -28.87 -28.83 68.90
N ILE A 756 -29.34 -27.57 68.74
CA ILE A 756 -29.25 -26.58 69.84
C ILE A 756 -30.51 -25.72 69.89
N LEU A 757 -31.27 -25.65 70.93
CA LEU A 757 -32.40 -24.79 71.24
C LEU A 757 -31.91 -23.29 71.21
N ILE A 758 -31.97 -22.66 70.01
CA ILE A 758 -31.66 -21.23 69.84
C ILE A 758 -32.98 -20.45 69.85
N PRO A 759 -33.08 -19.34 70.64
CA PRO A 759 -34.28 -18.54 70.74
C PRO A 759 -34.78 -18.03 69.38
N ALA A 760 -36.09 -18.06 69.18
CA ALA A 760 -36.81 -17.71 67.95
C ALA A 760 -36.48 -16.32 67.36
N ALA A 761 -35.87 -15.41 68.09
CA ALA A 761 -35.50 -14.08 67.65
C ALA A 761 -34.36 -14.07 66.65
N ILE A 762 -33.48 -15.04 66.66
CA ILE A 762 -32.35 -15.11 65.72
C ILE A 762 -32.78 -15.69 64.37
N GLY A 763 -33.72 -16.62 64.37
CA GLY A 763 -34.27 -17.21 63.16
C GLY A 763 -35.04 -16.24 62.27
N ALA A 764 -35.72 -15.25 62.86
CA ALA A 764 -36.44 -14.23 62.10
C ALA A 764 -35.54 -13.26 61.40
N THR A 765 -34.40 -12.90 62.05
CA THR A 765 -33.43 -11.96 61.44
C THR A 765 -32.64 -12.62 60.31
N ILE A 766 -32.28 -13.88 60.41
CA ILE A 766 -31.59 -14.65 59.38
C ILE A 766 -32.55 -14.99 58.25
N GLY A 767 -33.85 -15.22 58.51
CA GLY A 767 -34.87 -15.46 57.52
C GLY A 767 -35.07 -14.23 56.59
N ALA A 768 -35.11 -13.03 57.18
CA ALA A 768 -35.20 -11.78 56.39
C ALA A 768 -33.97 -11.49 55.54
N MET A 769 -32.79 -11.85 56.01
CA MET A 769 -31.54 -11.75 55.23
C MET A 769 -31.42 -12.78 54.09
N VAL A 770 -32.11 -13.90 54.25
CA VAL A 770 -32.07 -15.02 53.30
C VAL A 770 -33.10 -14.87 52.16
N TRP A 771 -34.21 -14.11 52.36
CA TRP A 771 -35.33 -13.97 51.39
C TRP A 771 -35.42 -12.60 50.75
N GLY A 772 -34.54 -11.69 51.11
CA GLY A 772 -34.44 -10.36 50.46
C GLY A 772 -33.79 -10.40 49.11
N ASP A 773 -33.96 -9.33 48.38
CA ASP A 773 -33.45 -9.10 47.03
C ASP A 773 -31.97 -9.48 46.88
N LEU A 774 -31.57 -9.97 45.72
CA LEU A 774 -30.18 -10.46 45.46
C LEU A 774 -29.15 -9.37 45.76
N ALA A 775 -29.51 -8.10 45.59
CA ALA A 775 -28.71 -6.94 45.99
C ALA A 775 -28.49 -6.91 47.52
N ALA A 776 -29.52 -7.21 48.27
CA ALA A 776 -29.44 -7.31 49.73
C ALA A 776 -28.63 -8.54 50.18
N ALA A 777 -28.53 -9.61 49.37
CA ALA A 777 -27.74 -10.80 49.68
C ALA A 777 -26.24 -10.55 49.52
N LEU A 778 -25.81 -9.74 48.55
CA LEU A 778 -24.40 -9.32 48.38
C LEU A 778 -23.96 -8.31 49.43
N ILE A 779 -24.82 -7.35 49.77
CA ILE A 779 -24.62 -6.42 50.89
C ILE A 779 -24.63 -7.17 52.22
N ALA A 780 -25.53 -8.13 52.37
CA ALA A 780 -25.60 -8.99 53.55
C ALA A 780 -24.39 -9.93 53.63
N PHE A 781 -23.79 -10.35 52.51
CA PHE A 781 -22.55 -11.18 52.52
C PHE A 781 -21.36 -10.38 53.04
N ALA A 782 -21.23 -9.09 52.70
CA ALA A 782 -20.26 -8.18 53.31
C ALA A 782 -20.66 -7.84 54.79
N GLY A 783 -21.95 -7.64 55.03
CA GLY A 783 -22.50 -7.40 56.39
C GLY A 783 -22.55 -8.65 57.26
N VAL A 784 -22.82 -9.83 56.65
CA VAL A 784 -22.86 -11.15 57.37
C VAL A 784 -21.44 -11.56 57.79
N GLY A 785 -20.40 -11.15 57.05
CA GLY A 785 -19.00 -11.29 57.53
C GLY A 785 -18.78 -10.58 58.88
N VAL A 786 -19.41 -9.42 59.07
CA VAL A 786 -19.32 -8.64 60.30
C VAL A 786 -20.30 -9.15 61.39
N THR A 787 -21.55 -9.47 61.01
CA THR A 787 -22.59 -9.89 61.98
C THR A 787 -22.46 -11.34 62.44
N LEU A 788 -22.06 -12.26 61.55
CA LEU A 788 -21.71 -13.65 61.89
C LEU A 788 -20.41 -13.76 62.70
N ALA A 789 -19.47 -12.83 62.55
CA ALA A 789 -18.27 -12.75 63.37
C ALA A 789 -18.62 -12.36 64.84
N VAL A 790 -19.79 -11.73 65.09
CA VAL A 790 -20.24 -11.32 66.43
C VAL A 790 -21.12 -12.36 67.10
N VAL A 791 -21.81 -13.23 66.35
CA VAL A 791 -22.88 -14.13 66.91
C VAL A 791 -22.49 -15.63 66.94
N ILE A 792 -21.46 -16.04 66.18
CA ILE A 792 -21.04 -17.45 66.08
C ILE A 792 -19.64 -17.61 66.67
N PRO A 793 -19.39 -18.65 67.49
CA PRO A 793 -18.03 -18.87 68.04
C PRO A 793 -17.01 -19.01 66.96
N LYS A 794 -15.97 -18.19 67.00
CA LYS A 794 -14.93 -17.90 66.00
C LYS A 794 -14.11 -19.07 65.46
N GLY A 795 -14.47 -20.29 65.61
CA GLY A 795 -13.56 -21.39 65.37
C GLY A 795 -13.76 -22.17 64.07
N LYS A 796 -14.94 -22.46 63.60
CA LYS A 796 -15.13 -23.41 62.45
C LYS A 796 -15.86 -22.87 61.21
N ILE A 797 -16.79 -21.93 61.37
CA ILE A 797 -17.53 -21.37 60.21
C ILE A 797 -16.73 -20.22 59.59
N SER A 798 -16.04 -19.41 60.37
CA SER A 798 -15.14 -18.36 59.92
C SER A 798 -13.97 -18.90 59.15
N ALA A 799 -13.38 -20.06 59.56
CA ALA A 799 -12.27 -20.63 58.83
C ALA A 799 -12.68 -21.14 57.43
N LYS A 800 -13.83 -21.79 57.32
CA LYS A 800 -14.29 -22.34 56.02
C LYS A 800 -14.86 -21.28 55.06
N LEU A 801 -15.51 -20.22 55.62
CA LEU A 801 -15.92 -19.04 54.88
C LEU A 801 -14.72 -18.19 54.40
N ASN A 802 -13.65 -18.11 55.23
CA ASN A 802 -12.41 -17.45 54.82
C ASN A 802 -11.62 -18.28 53.79
N GLU A 803 -11.59 -19.60 53.94
CA GLU A 803 -10.94 -20.48 52.94
C GLU A 803 -11.65 -20.46 51.59
N ASP A 804 -12.98 -20.44 51.57
CA ASP A 804 -13.80 -20.29 50.38
C ASP A 804 -13.74 -18.82 49.84
N ARG A 805 -13.62 -17.81 50.70
CA ARG A 805 -13.38 -16.41 50.36
C ARG A 805 -12.03 -16.24 49.65
N LEU A 806 -10.95 -16.81 50.16
CA LEU A 806 -9.62 -16.75 49.55
C LEU A 806 -9.51 -17.53 48.24
N LYS A 807 -10.37 -18.56 48.06
CA LYS A 807 -10.41 -19.33 46.83
C LYS A 807 -11.12 -18.63 45.67
N TYR A 808 -12.17 -17.83 45.98
CA TYR A 808 -13.00 -17.15 45.00
C TYR A 808 -12.85 -15.62 45.04
N PHE A 809 -12.20 -15.09 46.09
CA PHE A 809 -11.93 -13.67 46.32
C PHE A 809 -10.53 -13.52 46.96
N PRO A 810 -9.48 -13.78 46.20
CA PRO A 810 -8.13 -13.51 46.68
C PRO A 810 -7.97 -12.03 47.01
N ASP A 811 -7.33 -11.70 48.11
CA ASP A 811 -7.11 -10.31 48.56
C ASP A 811 -6.40 -9.43 47.53
#